data_17b963b34a9fc8b705fba2f5e5a598a8
#
_entry.id   17b963b34a9fc8b705fba2f5e5a598a8
#
_cell.length_a   1.000
_cell.length_b   1.000
_cell.length_c   1.000
_cell.angle_alpha   90.00
_cell.angle_beta   90.00
_cell.angle_gamma   90.00
#
_symmetry.space_group_name_H-M   'P 1'
#
loop_
_entity.id
_entity.type
_entity.pdbx_description
1 polymer ?
#
loop_
_entity_poly.entity_id
_entity_poly.type
_entity_poly.pdbx_seq_one_letter_code
_entity_poly.pdbx_strand_id
1 'polypeptide(L)'
;MLENQSKELSENREDEITRQLWANGLCMKTTEVEAKLDEGNIQEAESSLREGLSLNSEEARALLGRLEYQRGNLEGALRLFEGIDLQAAIQRLQASAPPPEKPVNKKNRPREPQQQPVVPQHAASLVLEAIYLKAKSLQKLGRTAEAARECKSVLDSVEKIFQQGISDAQVDTRLQETVSHAVELLPSLFKDSGDYQEAISAYRRALSSQWNLDNDSCARIQKDFAVFLLHSGVEASPPSLASQVEGSYTPRNNLEEAILLLMILIKKFNSGKAKWDPSVIEHLTFALSLCSQTSVLAKQLEEVMPGVFTRVERWNSLALCYSAAGQTSAAVNLLRKSLHKHEQPDDLVALLLAAKVCSEEPSLAAEGAGYAERGVKNAQGMDEHLKGVGLRMLGLCLGKQAKVPTSDFERSRLQSESLKALDGAIAFEHNNPDLIFELGVQYAEQRNLKAASRYAKEFIDATGGSVLKGWRFLALVLSAQQRFSEAEVVTDAALDETAKWDQGPLLRLKAKLKISQSNPTEAVETYRYLLALVQAQRKSFGPLRTISQMEEDKVNEFEVWHGLAYLYSSLLHWNDVEVCLKKAGELKQYSASMLHTEGRMWEGRKEFKPALAAFLDGLLLDESSVPCKVAVGALLCERGKEYQPTLPVARSLLSDALRIDPTNRKAWYYLGMVHKHDGRIADATDCFQAASMLEESDPIESFSTIL
;
A
#
# COMPACT_ATOMS: atom_id res chain seq x y z
N MET A 1 22.13 70.85 48.69
CA MET A 1 22.23 69.61 47.89
C MET A 1 21.08 68.66 48.10
N LEU A 2 20.48 68.61 49.31
CA LEU A 2 19.34 67.71 49.57
C LEU A 2 17.98 68.21 49.10
N GLU A 3 17.76 69.53 48.92
CA GLU A 3 16.51 70.08 48.40
C GLU A 3 16.39 69.93 46.87
N ASN A 4 17.47 69.91 46.11
CA ASN A 4 17.41 69.66 44.65
C ASN A 4 17.16 68.19 44.31
N GLN A 5 17.61 67.24 45.11
CA GLN A 5 17.29 65.81 44.90
C GLN A 5 15.83 65.46 45.19
N SER A 6 15.18 66.15 46.13
CA SER A 6 13.76 65.93 46.39
C SER A 6 12.82 66.52 45.32
N LYS A 7 13.23 67.61 44.63
CA LYS A 7 12.49 68.17 43.49
C LYS A 7 12.63 67.30 42.21
N GLU A 8 13.82 66.82 41.90
CA GLU A 8 14.03 65.90 40.77
C GLU A 8 13.28 64.58 40.98
N LEU A 9 13.17 64.08 42.21
CA LEU A 9 12.41 62.84 42.52
C LEU A 9 10.88 63.08 42.45
N SER A 10 10.41 64.31 42.74
CA SER A 10 8.99 64.64 42.63
C SER A 10 8.58 64.88 41.14
N GLU A 11 9.41 65.55 40.36
CA GLU A 11 9.16 65.80 38.92
C GLU A 11 9.23 64.45 38.16
N ASN A 12 10.18 63.58 38.42
CA ASN A 12 10.19 62.23 37.81
C ASN A 12 8.97 61.36 38.19
N ARG A 13 8.42 61.54 39.38
CA ARG A 13 7.21 60.82 39.81
C ARG A 13 5.93 61.37 39.15
N GLU A 14 5.83 62.66 38.97
CA GLU A 14 4.71 63.31 38.26
C GLU A 14 4.74 62.99 36.76
N ASP A 15 5.93 62.95 36.14
CA ASP A 15 6.11 62.49 34.75
C ASP A 15 5.77 61.04 34.56
N GLU A 16 6.08 60.15 35.51
CA GLU A 16 5.78 58.73 35.44
C GLU A 16 4.30 58.46 35.68
N ILE A 17 3.62 59.20 36.58
CA ILE A 17 2.17 59.13 36.79
C ILE A 17 1.41 59.70 35.55
N THR A 18 1.90 60.76 34.94
CA THR A 18 1.32 61.34 33.74
C THR A 18 1.49 60.39 32.52
N ARG A 19 2.64 59.72 32.41
CA ARG A 19 2.85 58.70 31.37
C ARG A 19 1.96 57.46 31.58
N GLN A 20 1.73 57.05 32.84
CA GLN A 20 0.81 55.93 33.18
C GLN A 20 -0.66 56.32 32.92
N LEU A 21 -1.09 57.53 33.24
CA LEU A 21 -2.42 58.01 32.94
C LEU A 21 -2.68 58.17 31.44
N TRP A 22 -1.66 58.61 30.69
CA TRP A 22 -1.71 58.68 29.23
C TRP A 22 -1.76 57.27 28.60
N ALA A 23 -0.95 56.36 29.06
CA ALA A 23 -0.96 54.97 28.60
C ALA A 23 -2.29 54.28 28.88
N ASN A 24 -2.87 54.47 30.06
CA ASN A 24 -4.21 53.97 30.40
C ASN A 24 -5.34 54.63 29.60
N GLY A 25 -5.25 55.92 29.29
CA GLY A 25 -6.21 56.59 28.43
C GLY A 25 -6.14 56.18 26.96
N LEU A 26 -4.95 55.86 26.47
CA LEU A 26 -4.74 55.31 25.15
C LEU A 26 -5.31 53.89 25.03
N CYS A 27 -5.11 53.08 26.04
CA CYS A 27 -5.61 51.70 26.12
C CYS A 27 -7.15 51.65 26.13
N MET A 28 -7.81 52.52 26.86
CA MET A 28 -9.29 52.60 26.87
C MET A 28 -9.87 52.98 25.53
N LYS A 29 -9.24 53.91 24.80
CA LYS A 29 -9.67 54.31 23.43
C LYS A 29 -9.37 53.25 22.38
N THR A 30 -8.27 52.52 22.48
CA THR A 30 -7.95 51.42 21.53
C THR A 30 -8.93 50.27 21.68
N THR A 31 -9.31 49.89 22.89
CA THR A 31 -10.32 48.85 23.13
C THR A 31 -11.72 49.22 22.62
N GLU A 32 -12.10 50.49 22.71
CA GLU A 32 -13.39 50.96 22.18
C GLU A 32 -13.45 50.95 20.66
N VAL A 33 -12.36 51.36 19.96
CA VAL A 33 -12.24 51.29 18.52
C VAL A 33 -12.22 49.80 18.03
N GLU A 34 -11.57 48.98 18.77
CA GLU A 34 -11.47 47.55 18.49
C GLU A 34 -12.85 46.89 18.56
N ALA A 35 -13.62 47.18 19.59
CA ALA A 35 -14.97 46.68 19.75
C ALA A 35 -15.88 47.10 18.57
N LYS A 36 -15.76 48.36 18.10
CA LYS A 36 -16.49 48.85 16.93
C LYS A 36 -16.06 48.18 15.62
N LEU A 37 -14.79 47.82 15.48
CA LEU A 37 -14.29 47.05 14.33
C LEU A 37 -14.80 45.61 14.34
N ASP A 38 -14.90 45.02 15.51
CA ASP A 38 -15.45 43.65 15.69
C ASP A 38 -16.95 43.59 15.38
N GLU A 39 -17.69 44.65 15.71
CA GLU A 39 -19.11 44.81 15.35
C GLU A 39 -19.33 45.12 13.86
N GLY A 40 -18.26 45.36 13.09
CA GLY A 40 -18.33 45.72 11.68
C GLY A 40 -18.70 47.20 11.41
N ASN A 41 -18.65 48.07 12.43
CA ASN A 41 -19.04 49.47 12.39
C ASN A 41 -17.86 50.36 11.92
N ILE A 42 -17.44 50.15 10.66
CA ILE A 42 -16.22 50.71 10.05
C ILE A 42 -16.18 52.25 10.10
N GLN A 43 -17.34 52.91 9.89
CA GLN A 43 -17.41 54.39 9.85
C GLN A 43 -17.23 55.04 11.22
N GLU A 44 -17.81 54.43 12.29
CA GLU A 44 -17.66 54.92 13.64
C GLU A 44 -16.25 54.62 14.21
N ALA A 45 -15.67 53.47 13.84
CA ALA A 45 -14.30 53.16 14.19
C ALA A 45 -13.29 54.15 13.56
N GLU A 46 -13.52 54.56 12.30
CA GLU A 46 -12.67 55.54 11.63
C GLU A 46 -12.77 56.94 12.29
N SER A 47 -13.99 57.42 12.61
CA SER A 47 -14.16 58.69 13.28
C SER A 47 -13.47 58.69 14.66
N SER A 48 -13.63 57.65 15.42
CA SER A 48 -12.98 57.48 16.74
C SER A 48 -11.44 57.44 16.66
N LEU A 49 -10.90 56.82 15.59
CA LEU A 49 -9.44 56.76 15.33
C LEU A 49 -8.89 58.14 14.93
N ARG A 50 -9.62 58.91 14.15
CA ARG A 50 -9.20 60.26 13.73
C ARG A 50 -9.23 61.28 14.88
N GLU A 51 -10.13 61.11 15.84
CA GLU A 51 -10.30 62.05 16.97
C GLU A 51 -9.34 61.75 18.15
N GLY A 52 -8.84 60.48 18.26
CA GLY A 52 -8.23 60.04 19.53
C GLY A 52 -6.78 59.63 19.48
N LEU A 53 -6.20 59.28 18.34
CA LEU A 53 -4.87 58.68 18.26
C LEU A 53 -3.90 59.48 17.40
N SER A 54 -2.70 59.74 17.93
CA SER A 54 -1.61 60.24 17.09
C SER A 54 -1.20 59.17 16.07
N LEU A 55 -1.17 59.49 14.78
CA LEU A 55 -0.85 58.59 13.66
C LEU A 55 0.54 57.89 13.77
N ASN A 56 1.34 58.21 14.77
CA ASN A 56 2.69 57.71 14.96
C ASN A 56 2.80 56.55 15.97
N SER A 57 1.71 56.12 16.62
CA SER A 57 1.76 54.94 17.47
C SER A 57 1.57 53.67 16.66
N GLU A 58 2.33 52.63 16.99
CA GLU A 58 2.27 51.33 16.31
C GLU A 58 0.87 50.70 16.42
N GLU A 59 0.20 50.89 17.56
CA GLU A 59 -1.16 50.42 17.82
C GLU A 59 -2.17 51.09 16.92
N ALA A 60 -2.06 52.46 16.71
CA ALA A 60 -2.90 53.20 15.81
C ALA A 60 -2.76 52.76 14.35
N ARG A 61 -1.51 52.43 13.93
CA ARG A 61 -1.24 51.87 12.61
C ARG A 61 -1.81 50.47 12.45
N ALA A 62 -1.73 49.63 13.49
CA ALA A 62 -2.32 48.31 13.50
C ALA A 62 -3.84 48.36 13.28
N LEU A 63 -4.54 49.22 14.01
CA LEU A 63 -5.98 49.38 13.93
C LEU A 63 -6.42 50.03 12.57
N LEU A 64 -5.70 51.02 12.09
CA LEU A 64 -5.97 51.60 10.75
C LEU A 64 -5.73 50.61 9.64
N GLY A 65 -4.66 49.81 9.73
CA GLY A 65 -4.37 48.75 8.78
C GLY A 65 -5.43 47.66 8.77
N ARG A 66 -5.97 47.28 9.94
CA ARG A 66 -7.10 46.34 10.07
C ARG A 66 -8.36 46.92 9.41
N LEU A 67 -8.66 48.18 9.61
CA LEU A 67 -9.78 48.87 9.00
C LEU A 67 -9.67 48.87 7.46
N GLU A 68 -8.50 49.21 6.90
CA GLU A 68 -8.28 49.19 5.45
C GLU A 68 -8.35 47.74 4.89
N TYR A 69 -7.88 46.76 5.64
CA TYR A 69 -8.03 45.35 5.26
C TYR A 69 -9.50 44.89 5.22
N GLN A 70 -10.33 45.32 6.20
CA GLN A 70 -11.77 45.02 6.22
C GLN A 70 -12.52 45.71 5.06
N ARG A 71 -12.06 46.90 4.63
CA ARG A 71 -12.55 47.59 3.44
C ARG A 71 -12.16 46.95 2.11
N GLY A 72 -11.25 46.00 2.16
CA GLY A 72 -10.70 45.34 0.97
C GLY A 72 -9.58 46.11 0.28
N ASN A 73 -9.11 47.24 0.83
CA ASN A 73 -7.98 48.00 0.33
C ASN A 73 -6.66 47.39 0.81
N LEU A 74 -6.22 46.32 0.14
CA LEU A 74 -5.04 45.53 0.55
C LEU A 74 -3.74 46.33 0.45
N GLU A 75 -3.57 47.17 -0.57
CA GLU A 75 -2.40 48.01 -0.74
C GLU A 75 -2.31 49.12 0.32
N GLY A 76 -3.44 49.76 0.65
CA GLY A 76 -3.52 50.71 1.74
C GLY A 76 -3.18 50.08 3.09
N ALA A 77 -3.71 48.94 3.36
CA ALA A 77 -3.37 48.14 4.59
C ALA A 77 -1.88 47.82 4.68
N LEU A 78 -1.26 47.39 3.57
CA LEU A 78 0.18 47.05 3.55
C LEU A 78 1.06 48.27 3.88
N ARG A 79 0.78 49.45 3.29
CA ARG A 79 1.55 50.69 3.57
C ARG A 79 1.51 51.08 5.06
N LEU A 80 0.37 50.81 5.72
CA LEU A 80 0.24 51.04 7.16
C LEU A 80 1.00 50.00 7.99
N PHE A 81 0.95 48.73 7.58
CA PHE A 81 1.65 47.64 8.27
C PHE A 81 3.18 47.67 8.10
N GLU A 82 3.69 48.19 6.96
CA GLU A 82 5.14 48.35 6.72
C GLU A 82 5.80 49.31 7.73
N GLY A 83 5.05 50.20 8.33
CA GLY A 83 5.55 51.11 9.37
C GLY A 83 5.60 50.54 10.79
N ILE A 84 5.25 49.27 11.00
CA ILE A 84 5.24 48.60 12.31
C ILE A 84 6.56 47.84 12.50
N ASP A 85 7.33 48.19 13.56
CA ASP A 85 8.55 47.49 13.94
C ASP A 85 8.24 46.44 15.04
N LEU A 86 8.16 45.18 14.62
CA LEU A 86 7.92 44.03 15.49
C LEU A 86 8.97 43.87 16.59
N GLN A 87 10.25 44.13 16.26
CA GLN A 87 11.35 43.97 17.23
C GLN A 87 11.27 45.02 18.35
N ALA A 88 10.96 46.26 18.00
CA ALA A 88 10.75 47.33 18.97
C ALA A 88 9.53 47.06 19.86
N ALA A 89 8.42 46.54 19.27
CA ALA A 89 7.23 46.18 20.04
C ALA A 89 7.52 45.06 21.04
N ILE A 90 8.23 44.00 20.65
CA ILE A 90 8.62 42.90 21.52
C ILE A 90 9.55 43.37 22.64
N GLN A 91 10.55 44.22 22.36
CA GLN A 91 11.46 44.74 23.37
C GLN A 91 10.73 45.59 24.42
N ARG A 92 9.76 46.40 24.00
CA ARG A 92 8.92 47.18 24.94
C ARG A 92 8.10 46.27 25.85
N LEU A 93 7.55 45.19 25.33
CA LEU A 93 6.82 44.19 26.10
C LEU A 93 7.71 43.45 27.10
N GLN A 94 8.95 43.11 26.68
CA GLN A 94 9.94 42.49 27.53
C GLN A 94 10.41 43.43 28.67
N ALA A 95 10.57 44.70 28.37
CA ALA A 95 10.96 45.71 29.36
C ALA A 95 9.85 46.00 30.40
N SER A 96 8.59 45.71 30.08
CA SER A 96 7.44 45.90 30.96
C SER A 96 7.16 44.70 31.89
N ALA A 97 7.86 43.58 31.71
CA ALA A 97 7.72 42.40 32.57
C ALA A 97 8.42 42.62 33.92
N PRO A 98 7.78 42.37 35.07
CA PRO A 98 8.44 42.53 36.37
C PRO A 98 9.58 41.52 36.49
N PRO A 99 10.73 41.93 37.11
CA PRO A 99 11.88 41.06 37.28
C PRO A 99 11.53 39.85 38.17
N PRO A 100 12.09 38.65 37.88
CA PRO A 100 11.77 37.43 38.64
C PRO A 100 12.09 37.63 40.13
N GLU A 101 11.09 37.47 40.98
CA GLU A 101 11.22 37.58 42.43
C GLU A 101 12.22 36.52 42.96
N LYS A 102 13.30 37.01 43.59
CA LYS A 102 14.19 36.16 44.39
C LYS A 102 13.41 35.64 45.62
N PRO A 103 13.57 34.40 46.03
CA PRO A 103 12.83 33.85 47.16
C PRO A 103 13.24 34.53 48.46
N VAL A 104 12.40 35.41 48.98
CA VAL A 104 12.55 36.04 50.31
C VAL A 104 11.57 35.38 51.28
N ASN A 105 12.15 34.93 52.40
CA ASN A 105 11.49 34.25 53.52
C ASN A 105 10.29 35.00 54.11
N LYS A 106 9.31 34.23 54.48
CA LYS A 106 8.02 34.58 55.11
C LYS A 106 8.10 35.51 56.33
N LYS A 107 7.19 36.49 56.40
CA LYS A 107 6.31 36.73 57.57
C LYS A 107 5.15 37.65 57.18
N ASN A 108 3.97 37.15 57.37
CA ASN A 108 2.62 37.72 57.51
C ASN A 108 2.37 39.23 57.35
N ARG A 109 1.58 39.58 56.30
CA ARG A 109 0.48 40.58 56.35
C ARG A 109 -0.46 40.34 55.16
N PRO A 110 -1.80 40.44 55.33
CA PRO A 110 -2.75 40.36 54.22
C PRO A 110 -2.60 41.62 53.35
N ARG A 111 -2.22 41.45 52.08
CA ARG A 111 -2.30 42.50 51.05
C ARG A 111 -3.52 42.28 50.18
N GLU A 112 -4.26 43.33 49.96
CA GLU A 112 -5.32 43.44 48.98
C GLU A 112 -4.84 43.02 47.56
N PRO A 113 -5.70 42.47 46.72
CA PRO A 113 -5.33 42.07 45.36
C PRO A 113 -4.99 43.32 44.53
N GLN A 114 -3.68 43.56 44.35
CA GLN A 114 -3.22 44.54 43.37
C GLN A 114 -3.52 43.99 41.97
N GLN A 115 -4.42 44.65 41.29
CA GLN A 115 -4.66 44.47 39.83
C GLN A 115 -3.33 44.74 39.13
N GLN A 116 -2.72 43.73 38.57
CA GLN A 116 -1.55 43.85 37.70
C GLN A 116 -1.97 44.56 36.38
N PRO A 117 -1.10 45.36 35.77
CA PRO A 117 -1.43 46.12 34.57
C PRO A 117 -1.62 45.18 33.35
N VAL A 118 -2.85 45.09 32.87
CA VAL A 118 -3.30 44.31 31.69
C VAL A 118 -2.80 44.93 30.36
N VAL A 119 -2.28 46.15 30.42
CA VAL A 119 -1.93 47.02 29.27
C VAL A 119 -0.86 46.49 28.32
N PRO A 120 0.23 45.80 28.76
CA PRO A 120 1.29 45.38 27.84
C PRO A 120 0.90 44.20 26.94
N GLN A 121 0.00 43.35 27.40
CA GLN A 121 -0.39 42.14 26.63
C GLN A 121 -1.34 42.46 25.48
N HIS A 122 -2.26 43.39 25.69
CA HIS A 122 -3.21 43.80 24.66
C HIS A 122 -2.53 44.51 23.48
N ALA A 123 -1.54 45.37 23.74
CA ALA A 123 -0.74 46.03 22.71
C ALA A 123 0.04 45.00 21.87
N ALA A 124 0.58 43.94 22.51
CA ALA A 124 1.25 42.87 21.77
C ALA A 124 0.32 42.06 20.88
N SER A 125 -0.87 41.76 21.38
CA SER A 125 -1.91 41.08 20.63
C SER A 125 -2.26 41.83 19.34
N LEU A 126 -2.49 43.16 19.44
CA LEU A 126 -2.79 44.03 18.29
C LEU A 126 -1.66 44.08 17.25
N VAL A 127 -0.40 44.20 17.71
CA VAL A 127 0.74 44.23 16.79
C VAL A 127 0.92 42.90 16.09
N LEU A 128 0.82 41.77 16.79
CA LEU A 128 0.92 40.44 16.20
C LEU A 128 -0.23 40.15 15.23
N GLU A 129 -1.46 40.58 15.56
CA GLU A 129 -2.62 40.51 14.65
C GLU A 129 -2.35 41.34 13.38
N ALA A 130 -1.79 42.55 13.51
CA ALA A 130 -1.47 43.41 12.36
C ALA A 130 -0.45 42.76 11.41
N ILE A 131 0.58 42.08 11.94
CA ILE A 131 1.56 41.37 11.10
C ILE A 131 0.95 40.13 10.47
N TYR A 132 0.07 39.42 11.18
CA TYR A 132 -0.69 38.32 10.59
C TYR A 132 -1.60 38.82 9.45
N LEU A 133 -2.31 39.97 9.61
CA LEU A 133 -3.11 40.57 8.56
C LEU A 133 -2.23 41.08 7.39
N LYS A 134 -1.01 41.58 7.65
CA LYS A 134 0.00 41.87 6.63
C LYS A 134 0.33 40.64 5.80
N ALA A 135 0.63 39.52 6.44
CA ALA A 135 0.89 38.24 5.76
C ALA A 135 -0.30 37.81 4.90
N LYS A 136 -1.51 37.91 5.42
CA LYS A 136 -2.75 37.57 4.70
C LYS A 136 -3.05 38.53 3.52
N SER A 137 -2.68 39.78 3.65
CA SER A 137 -2.77 40.78 2.55
C SER A 137 -1.77 40.48 1.43
N LEU A 138 -0.53 40.11 1.79
CA LEU A 138 0.51 39.67 0.86
C LEU A 138 0.11 38.41 0.12
N GLN A 139 -0.50 37.42 0.83
CA GLN A 139 -1.04 36.20 0.21
C GLN A 139 -2.08 36.54 -0.87
N LYS A 140 -3.06 37.41 -0.54
CA LYS A 140 -4.10 37.81 -1.50
C LYS A 140 -3.55 38.52 -2.72
N LEU A 141 -2.41 39.23 -2.60
CA LEU A 141 -1.70 39.91 -3.69
C LEU A 141 -0.73 39.00 -4.46
N GLY A 142 -0.65 37.69 -4.10
CA GLY A 142 0.22 36.71 -4.76
C GLY A 142 1.69 36.74 -4.32
N ARG A 143 2.06 37.58 -3.31
CA ARG A 143 3.43 37.69 -2.78
C ARG A 143 3.66 36.64 -1.65
N THR A 144 3.55 35.35 -2.01
CA THR A 144 3.48 34.22 -1.05
C THR A 144 4.77 34.05 -0.23
N ALA A 145 5.94 34.22 -0.84
CA ALA A 145 7.22 34.10 -0.14
C ALA A 145 7.44 35.18 0.93
N GLU A 146 6.94 36.37 0.70
CA GLU A 146 6.99 37.47 1.69
C GLU A 146 5.96 37.25 2.79
N ALA A 147 4.77 36.80 2.41
CA ALA A 147 3.72 36.43 3.37
C ALA A 147 4.21 35.34 4.34
N ALA A 148 4.92 34.31 3.83
CA ALA A 148 5.49 33.26 4.64
C ALA A 148 6.53 33.76 5.64
N ARG A 149 7.41 34.69 5.22
CA ARG A 149 8.40 35.31 6.11
C ARG A 149 7.73 36.12 7.24
N GLU A 150 6.74 36.92 6.93
CA GLU A 150 5.99 37.69 7.94
C GLU A 150 5.24 36.76 8.91
N CYS A 151 4.55 35.75 8.39
CA CYS A 151 3.84 34.78 9.22
C CYS A 151 4.79 33.98 10.13
N LYS A 152 5.98 33.58 9.62
CA LYS A 152 7.04 32.92 10.41
C LYS A 152 7.53 33.82 11.53
N SER A 153 7.71 35.14 11.25
CA SER A 153 8.15 36.12 12.25
C SER A 153 7.16 36.27 13.41
N VAL A 154 5.84 36.16 13.16
CA VAL A 154 4.81 36.14 14.21
C VAL A 154 5.02 34.94 15.15
N LEU A 155 5.16 33.74 14.59
CA LEU A 155 5.33 32.54 15.39
C LEU A 155 6.64 32.51 16.17
N ASP A 156 7.76 32.97 15.55
CA ASP A 156 9.05 33.09 16.23
C ASP A 156 9.02 34.07 17.38
N SER A 157 8.24 35.12 17.24
CA SER A 157 8.05 36.13 18.29
C SER A 157 7.22 35.61 19.44
N VAL A 158 6.17 34.88 19.14
CA VAL A 158 5.29 34.24 20.14
C VAL A 158 6.08 33.20 20.93
N GLU A 159 6.87 32.34 20.29
CA GLU A 159 7.75 31.38 20.99
C GLU A 159 8.74 32.04 21.94
N LYS A 160 9.35 33.14 21.53
CA LYS A 160 10.27 33.90 22.41
C LYS A 160 9.54 34.49 23.62
N ILE A 161 8.33 34.95 23.46
CA ILE A 161 7.51 35.51 24.55
C ILE A 161 7.13 34.39 25.53
N PHE A 162 6.67 33.22 25.04
CA PHE A 162 6.26 32.06 25.88
C PHE A 162 7.44 31.41 26.61
N GLN A 163 8.60 31.26 25.95
CA GLN A 163 9.80 30.72 26.60
C GLN A 163 10.28 31.54 27.80
N GLN A 164 9.88 32.80 27.93
CA GLN A 164 10.20 33.67 29.04
C GLN A 164 9.24 33.63 30.22
N GLY A 165 8.31 32.68 30.25
CA GLY A 165 7.56 32.34 31.47
C GLY A 165 6.21 33.04 31.65
N ILE A 166 5.51 33.40 30.59
CA ILE A 166 4.12 33.82 30.65
C ILE A 166 3.26 32.57 30.87
N SER A 167 2.59 32.47 32.01
CA SER A 167 1.73 31.33 32.33
C SER A 167 0.49 31.31 31.45
N ASP A 168 0.06 30.10 31.00
CA ASP A 168 -1.12 29.84 30.15
C ASP A 168 -2.44 30.50 30.65
N ALA A 169 -2.51 30.83 31.96
CA ALA A 169 -3.68 31.41 32.60
C ALA A 169 -3.93 32.91 32.26
N GLN A 170 -3.00 33.57 31.55
CA GLN A 170 -3.07 35.02 31.29
C GLN A 170 -3.06 35.38 29.79
N VAL A 171 -3.16 34.39 28.89
CA VAL A 171 -3.13 34.62 27.43
C VAL A 171 -4.47 35.21 26.99
N ASP A 172 -4.43 36.35 26.30
CA ASP A 172 -5.59 36.96 25.67
C ASP A 172 -6.17 36.00 24.60
N THR A 173 -7.48 35.77 24.64
CA THR A 173 -8.19 34.87 23.70
C THR A 173 -7.92 35.24 22.24
N ARG A 174 -7.77 36.53 21.93
CA ARG A 174 -7.45 37.03 20.59
C ARG A 174 -6.03 36.66 20.14
N LEU A 175 -5.06 36.76 21.04
CA LEU A 175 -3.70 36.32 20.73
C LEU A 175 -3.68 34.84 20.38
N GLN A 176 -4.43 34.03 21.10
CA GLN A 176 -4.53 32.60 20.84
C GLN A 176 -5.20 32.32 19.51
N GLU A 177 -6.26 33.01 19.14
CA GLU A 177 -6.91 32.91 17.83
C GLU A 177 -5.95 33.31 16.69
N THR A 178 -5.23 34.45 16.86
CA THR A 178 -4.24 34.91 15.87
C THR A 178 -3.11 33.89 15.68
N VAL A 179 -2.60 33.32 16.77
CA VAL A 179 -1.57 32.27 16.74
C VAL A 179 -2.10 31.00 16.06
N SER A 180 -3.30 30.57 16.40
CA SER A 180 -3.94 29.40 15.78
C SER A 180 -4.05 29.58 14.25
N HIS A 181 -4.57 30.74 13.82
CA HIS A 181 -4.66 31.05 12.40
C HIS A 181 -3.30 31.18 11.70
N ALA A 182 -2.28 31.73 12.38
CA ALA A 182 -0.93 31.85 11.82
C ALA A 182 -0.26 30.46 11.67
N VAL A 183 -0.48 29.56 12.64
CA VAL A 183 0.02 28.17 12.59
C VAL A 183 -0.63 27.39 11.45
N GLU A 184 -1.93 27.57 11.20
CA GLU A 184 -2.63 26.95 10.06
C GLU A 184 -2.19 27.54 8.71
N LEU A 185 -1.95 28.85 8.65
CA LEU A 185 -1.64 29.56 7.41
C LEU A 185 -0.19 29.32 6.92
N LEU A 186 0.79 29.27 7.83
CA LEU A 186 2.21 29.24 7.48
C LEU A 186 2.58 28.07 6.55
N PRO A 187 2.16 26.83 6.79
CA PRO A 187 2.48 25.71 5.91
C PRO A 187 1.89 25.90 4.50
N SER A 188 0.68 26.44 4.39
CA SER A 188 0.04 26.70 3.09
C SER A 188 0.79 27.76 2.29
N LEU A 189 1.31 28.80 2.94
CA LEU A 189 2.12 29.83 2.30
C LEU A 189 3.43 29.27 1.74
N PHE A 190 4.11 28.42 2.49
CA PHE A 190 5.32 27.74 1.98
C PHE A 190 5.01 26.79 0.84
N LYS A 191 3.89 26.08 0.88
CA LYS A 191 3.42 25.25 -0.22
C LYS A 191 3.16 26.09 -1.49
N ASP A 192 2.47 27.21 -1.35
CA ASP A 192 2.15 28.11 -2.46
C ASP A 192 3.39 28.84 -3.03
N SER A 193 4.45 29.02 -2.20
CA SER A 193 5.73 29.58 -2.65
C SER A 193 6.67 28.55 -3.30
N GLY A 194 6.35 27.24 -3.21
CA GLY A 194 7.19 26.16 -3.72
C GLY A 194 8.29 25.70 -2.77
N ASP A 195 8.36 26.27 -1.56
CA ASP A 195 9.35 25.92 -0.54
C ASP A 195 8.89 24.71 0.30
N TYR A 196 8.82 23.52 -0.32
CA TYR A 196 8.21 22.32 0.27
C TYR A 196 8.92 21.81 1.54
N GLN A 197 10.24 21.98 1.65
CA GLN A 197 10.97 21.59 2.86
C GLN A 197 10.64 22.48 4.06
N GLU A 198 10.51 23.79 3.84
CA GLU A 198 10.03 24.71 4.86
C GLU A 198 8.56 24.46 5.24
N ALA A 199 7.71 24.05 4.27
CA ALA A 199 6.35 23.63 4.54
C ALA A 199 6.31 22.40 5.48
N ILE A 200 7.11 21.36 5.24
CA ILE A 200 7.22 20.18 6.11
C ILE A 200 7.68 20.59 7.52
N SER A 201 8.69 21.43 7.59
CA SER A 201 9.21 21.95 8.87
C SER A 201 8.15 22.74 9.64
N ALA A 202 7.34 23.55 8.93
CA ALA A 202 6.25 24.32 9.51
C ALA A 202 5.10 23.42 10.01
N TYR A 203 4.73 22.37 9.27
CA TYR A 203 3.74 21.38 9.73
C TYR A 203 4.21 20.64 10.98
N ARG A 204 5.45 20.15 10.99
CA ARG A 204 6.03 19.47 12.16
C ARG A 204 6.11 20.40 13.36
N ARG A 205 6.50 21.67 13.16
CA ARG A 205 6.52 22.70 14.19
C ARG A 205 5.11 22.93 14.75
N ALA A 206 4.10 23.02 13.90
CA ALA A 206 2.70 23.19 14.30
C ALA A 206 2.19 22.05 15.21
N LEU A 207 2.65 20.83 14.96
CA LEU A 207 2.23 19.64 15.71
C LEU A 207 3.09 19.34 16.95
N SER A 208 4.35 19.77 16.98
CA SER A 208 5.29 19.50 18.08
C SER A 208 5.28 20.58 19.15
N SER A 209 4.99 21.83 18.82
CA SER A 209 4.98 22.95 19.76
C SER A 209 3.64 23.03 20.51
N GLN A 210 3.68 23.49 21.77
CA GLN A 210 2.49 23.64 22.60
C GLN A 210 1.77 24.97 22.29
N TRP A 211 1.08 25.02 21.14
CA TRP A 211 0.33 26.20 20.69
C TRP A 211 -1.05 26.33 21.33
N ASN A 212 -1.45 25.41 22.17
CA ASN A 212 -2.79 25.33 22.77
C ASN A 212 -3.93 25.39 21.74
N LEU A 213 -3.73 24.68 20.60
CA LEU A 213 -4.70 24.62 19.49
C LEU A 213 -5.95 23.83 19.92
N ASP A 214 -7.10 24.23 19.41
CA ASP A 214 -8.32 23.44 19.53
C ASP A 214 -8.18 22.12 18.75
N ASN A 215 -8.95 21.11 19.17
CA ASN A 215 -8.85 19.76 18.60
C ASN A 215 -9.19 19.74 17.10
N ASP A 216 -10.13 20.58 16.66
CA ASP A 216 -10.55 20.64 15.25
C ASP A 216 -9.47 21.28 14.36
N SER A 217 -8.82 22.38 14.80
CA SER A 217 -7.68 22.98 14.10
C SER A 217 -6.48 22.03 14.03
N CYS A 218 -6.17 21.36 15.14
CA CYS A 218 -5.13 20.35 15.15
C CYS A 218 -5.45 19.19 14.18
N ALA A 219 -6.71 18.77 14.09
CA ALA A 219 -7.14 17.72 13.15
C ALA A 219 -7.01 18.17 11.68
N ARG A 220 -7.36 19.43 11.36
CA ARG A 220 -7.16 19.99 10.01
C ARG A 220 -5.69 20.01 9.63
N ILE A 221 -4.83 20.53 10.51
CA ILE A 221 -3.37 20.56 10.26
C ILE A 221 -2.82 19.15 10.04
N GLN A 222 -3.20 18.18 10.87
CA GLN A 222 -2.77 16.77 10.72
C GLN A 222 -3.21 16.17 9.38
N LYS A 223 -4.45 16.45 8.96
CA LYS A 223 -4.98 16.00 7.67
C LYS A 223 -4.21 16.64 6.52
N ASP A 224 -4.08 17.98 6.51
CA ASP A 224 -3.43 18.71 5.43
C ASP A 224 -1.95 18.31 5.30
N PHE A 225 -1.29 18.05 6.42
CA PHE A 225 0.08 17.54 6.42
C PHE A 225 0.16 16.12 5.83
N ALA A 226 -0.72 15.23 6.23
CA ALA A 226 -0.76 13.87 5.67
C ALA A 226 -1.01 13.88 4.16
N VAL A 227 -1.97 14.69 3.69
CA VAL A 227 -2.27 14.87 2.26
C VAL A 227 -1.05 15.44 1.52
N PHE A 228 -0.39 16.43 2.12
CA PHE A 228 0.82 17.02 1.54
C PHE A 228 1.94 15.98 1.40
N LEU A 229 2.22 15.17 2.43
CA LEU A 229 3.23 14.11 2.37
C LEU A 229 2.93 13.05 1.31
N LEU A 230 1.65 12.73 1.07
CA LEU A 230 1.24 11.75 0.08
C LEU A 230 1.37 12.24 -1.36
N HIS A 231 1.17 13.54 -1.61
CA HIS A 231 1.02 14.07 -2.98
C HIS A 231 2.09 15.06 -3.40
N SER A 232 2.97 15.52 -2.49
CA SER A 232 3.98 16.55 -2.83
C SER A 232 5.11 16.07 -3.74
N GLY A 233 5.38 14.78 -3.78
CA GLY A 233 6.52 14.20 -4.52
C GLY A 233 7.91 14.56 -3.97
N VAL A 234 7.99 15.21 -2.81
CA VAL A 234 9.23 15.62 -2.17
C VAL A 234 9.52 14.71 -0.98
N GLU A 235 10.69 14.11 -0.92
CA GLU A 235 11.10 13.32 0.24
C GLU A 235 11.37 14.25 1.45
N ALA A 236 10.68 14.01 2.53
CA ALA A 236 10.90 14.69 3.80
C ALA A 236 12.18 14.18 4.46
N SER A 237 13.04 15.08 4.89
CA SER A 237 14.12 14.72 5.79
C SER A 237 13.55 14.12 7.09
N PRO A 238 14.19 13.10 7.70
CA PRO A 238 13.73 12.58 8.98
C PRO A 238 13.66 13.69 10.03
N PRO A 239 12.72 13.60 11.03
CA PRO A 239 12.65 14.58 12.10
C PRO A 239 13.99 14.75 12.80
N SER A 240 14.31 15.99 13.23
CA SER A 240 15.56 16.27 13.92
C SER A 240 15.71 15.42 15.19
N LEU A 241 16.91 15.01 15.52
CA LEU A 241 17.20 14.22 16.73
C LEU A 241 16.71 14.90 18.02
N ALA A 242 16.67 16.23 18.03
CA ALA A 242 16.17 17.02 19.17
C ALA A 242 14.66 16.89 19.42
N SER A 243 13.90 16.53 18.37
CA SER A 243 12.43 16.30 18.48
C SER A 243 12.06 14.83 18.71
N GLN A 244 13.06 13.93 18.76
CA GLN A 244 12.84 12.51 19.01
C GLN A 244 12.83 12.24 20.52
N VAL A 245 11.70 11.79 21.04
CA VAL A 245 11.61 11.33 22.44
C VAL A 245 12.10 9.89 22.49
N GLU A 246 12.96 9.54 23.45
CA GLU A 246 13.44 8.17 23.65
C GLU A 246 12.27 7.19 23.75
N GLY A 247 12.26 6.17 22.87
CA GLY A 247 11.19 5.16 22.79
C GLY A 247 10.01 5.53 21.88
N SER A 248 10.00 6.70 21.22
CA SER A 248 9.00 7.03 20.20
C SER A 248 9.37 6.46 18.84
N TYR A 249 8.36 6.00 18.08
CA TYR A 249 8.57 5.56 16.71
C TYR A 249 8.88 6.75 15.81
N THR A 250 9.98 6.67 15.08
CA THR A 250 10.39 7.71 14.12
C THR A 250 10.08 7.21 12.70
N PRO A 251 9.21 7.90 11.94
CA PRO A 251 8.89 7.51 10.57
C PRO A 251 10.13 7.62 9.67
N ARG A 252 10.32 6.63 8.80
CA ARG A 252 11.48 6.55 7.89
C ARG A 252 11.24 7.27 6.57
N ASN A 253 9.99 7.36 6.16
CA ASN A 253 9.58 7.98 4.90
C ASN A 253 8.25 8.73 5.07
N ASN A 254 7.91 9.53 4.04
CA ASN A 254 6.68 10.33 4.02
C ASN A 254 5.42 9.50 4.21
N LEU A 255 5.39 8.30 3.63
CA LEU A 255 4.23 7.42 3.64
C LEU A 255 3.95 6.89 5.05
N GLU A 256 5.00 6.50 5.79
CA GLU A 256 4.88 6.09 7.20
C GLU A 256 4.40 7.26 8.08
N GLU A 257 4.93 8.47 7.87
CA GLU A 257 4.51 9.66 8.62
C GLU A 257 3.04 10.01 8.34
N ALA A 258 2.62 9.96 7.07
CA ALA A 258 1.23 10.20 6.67
C ALA A 258 0.27 9.16 7.27
N ILE A 259 0.61 7.87 7.24
CA ILE A 259 -0.19 6.80 7.85
C ILE A 259 -0.35 7.04 9.35
N LEU A 260 0.72 7.37 10.07
CA LEU A 260 0.66 7.65 11.50
C LEU A 260 -0.26 8.83 11.81
N LEU A 261 -0.16 9.92 11.07
CA LEU A 261 -1.02 11.10 11.22
C LEU A 261 -2.50 10.75 11.01
N LEU A 262 -2.81 10.02 9.94
CA LEU A 262 -4.19 9.61 9.61
C LEU A 262 -4.75 8.62 10.66
N MET A 263 -3.94 7.69 11.16
CA MET A 263 -4.36 6.79 12.25
C MET A 263 -4.63 7.53 13.57
N ILE A 264 -3.83 8.55 13.90
CA ILE A 264 -4.06 9.41 15.06
C ILE A 264 -5.39 10.17 14.88
N LEU A 265 -5.68 10.68 13.68
CA LEU A 265 -6.94 11.34 13.36
C LEU A 265 -8.14 10.42 13.56
N ILE A 266 -8.10 9.19 13.04
CA ILE A 266 -9.18 8.22 13.23
C ILE A 266 -9.41 7.93 14.70
N LYS A 267 -8.35 7.80 15.51
CA LYS A 267 -8.49 7.64 16.97
C LYS A 267 -9.14 8.87 17.63
N LYS A 268 -8.82 10.09 17.18
CA LYS A 268 -9.48 11.33 17.67
C LYS A 268 -10.96 11.33 17.31
N PHE A 269 -11.33 10.94 16.09
CA PHE A 269 -12.71 10.81 15.65
C PHE A 269 -13.48 9.77 16.47
N ASN A 270 -12.92 8.57 16.64
CA ASN A 270 -13.52 7.50 17.44
C ASN A 270 -13.68 7.87 18.92
N SER A 271 -12.83 8.76 19.45
CA SER A 271 -12.95 9.28 20.82
C SER A 271 -13.86 10.52 20.95
N GLY A 272 -14.47 11.00 19.85
CA GLY A 272 -15.33 12.18 19.83
C GLY A 272 -14.60 13.50 20.06
N LYS A 273 -13.28 13.53 19.92
CA LYS A 273 -12.44 14.72 20.14
C LYS A 273 -12.35 15.66 18.94
N ALA A 274 -12.71 15.19 17.75
CA ALA A 274 -12.73 15.98 16.53
C ALA A 274 -13.94 15.58 15.66
N LYS A 275 -14.37 16.48 14.78
CA LYS A 275 -15.49 16.22 13.86
C LYS A 275 -15.09 15.21 12.80
N TRP A 276 -16.00 14.27 12.51
CA TRP A 276 -15.80 13.26 11.51
C TRP A 276 -15.60 13.85 10.11
N ASP A 277 -14.55 13.39 9.42
CA ASP A 277 -14.25 13.73 8.02
C ASP A 277 -14.01 12.45 7.20
N PRO A 278 -14.90 12.09 6.26
CA PRO A 278 -14.79 10.85 5.49
C PRO A 278 -13.54 10.80 4.61
N SER A 279 -13.02 11.95 4.14
CA SER A 279 -11.83 11.99 3.29
C SER A 279 -10.57 11.44 3.96
N VAL A 280 -10.51 11.45 5.29
CA VAL A 280 -9.39 10.87 6.05
C VAL A 280 -9.29 9.36 5.82
N ILE A 281 -10.42 8.65 5.73
CA ILE A 281 -10.41 7.21 5.41
C ILE A 281 -9.99 6.97 3.96
N GLU A 282 -10.39 7.82 3.03
CA GLU A 282 -9.98 7.70 1.62
C GLU A 282 -8.46 7.83 1.50
N HIS A 283 -7.86 8.85 2.13
CA HIS A 283 -6.41 9.02 2.15
C HIS A 283 -5.69 7.90 2.89
N LEU A 284 -6.24 7.39 4.00
CA LEU A 284 -5.66 6.24 4.70
C LEU A 284 -5.74 4.97 3.86
N THR A 285 -6.85 4.74 3.17
CA THR A 285 -7.02 3.61 2.24
C THR A 285 -5.97 3.67 1.14
N PHE A 286 -5.79 4.83 0.54
CA PHE A 286 -4.75 5.06 -0.48
C PHE A 286 -3.34 4.78 0.07
N ALA A 287 -2.99 5.37 1.21
CA ALA A 287 -1.67 5.22 1.81
C ALA A 287 -1.35 3.76 2.21
N LEU A 288 -2.30 3.06 2.84
CA LEU A 288 -2.13 1.66 3.24
C LEU A 288 -2.11 0.71 2.05
N SER A 289 -2.84 1.02 0.96
CA SER A 289 -2.79 0.22 -0.28
C SER A 289 -1.44 0.34 -0.97
N LEU A 290 -0.83 1.53 -1.00
CA LEU A 290 0.53 1.72 -1.52
C LEU A 290 1.58 0.92 -0.74
N CYS A 291 1.40 0.77 0.58
CA CYS A 291 2.27 -0.05 1.42
C CYS A 291 1.92 -1.55 1.41
N SER A 292 0.90 -1.99 0.68
CA SER A 292 0.36 -3.35 0.73
C SER A 292 -0.08 -3.79 2.15
N GLN A 293 -0.42 -2.83 3.03
CA GLN A 293 -0.85 -3.08 4.42
C GLN A 293 -2.37 -3.26 4.52
N THR A 294 -2.92 -4.08 3.63
CA THR A 294 -4.39 -4.29 3.49
C THR A 294 -5.03 -4.92 4.73
N SER A 295 -4.30 -5.76 5.46
CA SER A 295 -4.77 -6.34 6.72
C SER A 295 -4.93 -5.28 7.84
N VAL A 296 -4.07 -4.28 7.87
CA VAL A 296 -4.17 -3.14 8.81
C VAL A 296 -5.36 -2.27 8.42
N LEU A 297 -5.55 -2.03 7.12
CA LEU A 297 -6.72 -1.30 6.61
C LEU A 297 -8.03 -1.99 6.97
N ALA A 298 -8.10 -3.32 6.81
CA ALA A 298 -9.29 -4.09 7.20
C ALA A 298 -9.64 -3.88 8.68
N LYS A 299 -8.66 -3.96 9.58
CA LYS A 299 -8.86 -3.69 11.01
C LYS A 299 -9.38 -2.28 11.29
N GLN A 300 -8.81 -1.27 10.60
CA GLN A 300 -9.28 0.11 10.76
C GLN A 300 -10.72 0.29 10.29
N LEU A 301 -11.10 -0.33 9.15
CA LEU A 301 -12.48 -0.31 8.64
C LEU A 301 -13.47 -1.07 9.56
N GLU A 302 -13.01 -2.10 10.28
CA GLU A 302 -13.82 -2.80 11.29
C GLU A 302 -14.05 -1.96 12.55
N GLU A 303 -13.07 -1.15 12.94
CA GLU A 303 -13.13 -0.27 14.13
C GLU A 303 -13.91 1.03 13.91
N VAL A 304 -14.19 1.41 12.66
CA VAL A 304 -14.94 2.64 12.32
C VAL A 304 -16.35 2.59 12.91
N MET A 305 -16.80 3.73 13.44
CA MET A 305 -18.11 3.87 14.08
C MET A 305 -19.26 3.41 13.17
N PRO A 306 -20.30 2.75 13.73
CA PRO A 306 -21.52 2.41 12.99
C PRO A 306 -22.21 3.67 12.46
N GLY A 307 -22.63 3.65 11.20
CA GLY A 307 -23.35 4.75 10.56
C GLY A 307 -22.50 5.64 9.65
N VAL A 308 -21.19 5.46 9.62
CA VAL A 308 -20.28 6.16 8.68
C VAL A 308 -20.42 5.58 7.27
N PHE A 309 -20.42 4.26 7.17
CA PHE A 309 -20.64 3.52 5.94
C PHE A 309 -21.99 2.80 5.97
N THR A 310 -22.62 2.64 4.82
CA THR A 310 -23.70 1.67 4.69
C THR A 310 -23.17 0.26 4.93
N ARG A 311 -24.03 -0.67 5.35
CA ARG A 311 -23.60 -2.06 5.63
C ARG A 311 -22.96 -2.71 4.41
N VAL A 312 -23.51 -2.45 3.23
CA VAL A 312 -23.03 -3.01 1.96
C VAL A 312 -21.69 -2.42 1.57
N GLU A 313 -21.52 -1.10 1.61
CA GLU A 313 -20.25 -0.43 1.34
C GLU A 313 -19.15 -0.96 2.25
N ARG A 314 -19.44 -1.11 3.55
CA ARG A 314 -18.48 -1.67 4.51
C ARG A 314 -18.09 -3.10 4.17
N TRP A 315 -19.05 -3.95 3.80
CA TRP A 315 -18.75 -5.34 3.42
C TRP A 315 -17.94 -5.42 2.13
N ASN A 316 -18.25 -4.58 1.14
CA ASN A 316 -17.52 -4.53 -0.12
C ASN A 316 -16.08 -4.04 0.09
N SER A 317 -15.88 -2.99 0.89
CA SER A 317 -14.55 -2.47 1.22
C SER A 317 -13.71 -3.48 2.01
N LEU A 318 -14.31 -4.14 3.00
CA LEU A 318 -13.65 -5.21 3.76
C LEU A 318 -13.31 -6.41 2.87
N ALA A 319 -14.22 -6.81 1.97
CA ALA A 319 -13.99 -7.90 1.03
C ALA A 319 -12.81 -7.59 0.09
N LEU A 320 -12.71 -6.34 -0.38
CA LEU A 320 -11.57 -5.88 -1.18
C LEU A 320 -10.25 -5.98 -0.40
N CYS A 321 -10.25 -5.53 0.86
CA CYS A 321 -9.07 -5.62 1.73
C CYS A 321 -8.66 -7.07 2.00
N TYR A 322 -9.61 -7.97 2.29
CA TYR A 322 -9.33 -9.38 2.54
C TYR A 322 -8.89 -10.12 1.27
N SER A 323 -9.47 -9.78 0.11
CA SER A 323 -8.99 -10.31 -1.18
C SER A 323 -7.53 -9.91 -1.42
N ALA A 324 -7.19 -8.64 -1.25
CA ALA A 324 -5.83 -8.16 -1.40
C ALA A 324 -4.87 -8.75 -0.33
N ALA A 325 -5.38 -9.20 0.81
CA ALA A 325 -4.63 -9.91 1.85
C ALA A 325 -4.53 -11.43 1.61
N GLY A 326 -5.04 -11.95 0.48
CA GLY A 326 -5.04 -13.39 0.16
C GLY A 326 -6.02 -14.23 1.01
N GLN A 327 -6.96 -13.58 1.71
CA GLN A 327 -7.98 -14.25 2.52
C GLN A 327 -9.28 -14.42 1.71
N THR A 328 -9.21 -15.22 0.64
CA THR A 328 -10.30 -15.43 -0.33
C THR A 328 -11.60 -15.89 0.32
N SER A 329 -11.55 -16.81 1.26
CA SER A 329 -12.75 -17.33 1.95
C SER A 329 -13.48 -16.26 2.77
N ALA A 330 -12.75 -15.39 3.47
CA ALA A 330 -13.33 -14.28 4.22
C ALA A 330 -13.96 -13.24 3.28
N ALA A 331 -13.26 -12.90 2.18
CA ALA A 331 -13.75 -11.97 1.16
C ALA A 331 -15.06 -12.47 0.52
N VAL A 332 -15.11 -13.74 0.09
CA VAL A 332 -16.31 -14.34 -0.51
C VAL A 332 -17.48 -14.36 0.45
N ASN A 333 -17.24 -14.66 1.74
CA ASN A 333 -18.31 -14.67 2.73
C ASN A 333 -18.94 -13.28 2.96
N LEU A 334 -18.15 -12.22 2.87
CA LEU A 334 -18.65 -10.84 2.95
C LEU A 334 -19.43 -10.46 1.70
N LEU A 335 -18.92 -10.83 0.51
CA LEU A 335 -19.61 -10.59 -0.76
C LEU A 335 -20.93 -11.37 -0.88
N ARG A 336 -21.01 -12.61 -0.35
CA ARG A 336 -22.26 -13.34 -0.24
C ARG A 336 -23.30 -12.60 0.60
N LYS A 337 -22.87 -11.91 1.68
CA LYS A 337 -23.79 -11.07 2.49
C LYS A 337 -24.19 -9.82 1.74
N SER A 338 -23.27 -9.14 1.06
CA SER A 338 -23.55 -7.95 0.27
C SER A 338 -24.52 -8.23 -0.89
N LEU A 339 -24.30 -9.33 -1.61
CA LEU A 339 -25.10 -9.76 -2.76
C LEU A 339 -26.35 -10.57 -2.39
N HIS A 340 -26.72 -10.60 -1.10
CA HIS A 340 -27.92 -11.29 -0.65
C HIS A 340 -29.18 -10.60 -1.16
N LYS A 341 -30.26 -11.37 -1.40
CA LYS A 341 -31.54 -10.91 -1.96
C LYS A 341 -32.19 -9.72 -1.24
N HIS A 342 -31.88 -9.53 0.04
CA HIS A 342 -32.41 -8.44 0.88
C HIS A 342 -31.53 -7.20 0.96
N GLU A 343 -30.36 -7.24 0.39
CA GLU A 343 -29.40 -6.12 0.37
C GLU A 343 -29.28 -5.58 -1.08
N GLN A 344 -28.13 -5.71 -1.71
CA GLN A 344 -27.91 -5.24 -3.09
C GLN A 344 -27.50 -6.40 -4.03
N PRO A 345 -28.43 -7.25 -4.46
CA PRO A 345 -28.11 -8.43 -5.27
C PRO A 345 -27.56 -8.11 -6.65
N ASP A 346 -27.84 -6.93 -7.19
CA ASP A 346 -27.52 -6.53 -8.55
C ASP A 346 -26.40 -5.46 -8.61
N ASP A 347 -25.68 -5.25 -7.51
CA ASP A 347 -24.49 -4.39 -7.50
C ASP A 347 -23.41 -4.96 -8.42
N LEU A 348 -23.21 -4.29 -9.56
CA LEU A 348 -22.31 -4.73 -10.62
C LEU A 348 -20.86 -4.85 -10.15
N VAL A 349 -20.38 -3.87 -9.36
CA VAL A 349 -19.01 -3.85 -8.86
C VAL A 349 -18.77 -5.01 -7.88
N ALA A 350 -19.71 -5.25 -6.97
CA ALA A 350 -19.63 -6.36 -6.03
C ALA A 350 -19.70 -7.71 -6.74
N LEU A 351 -20.54 -7.86 -7.79
CA LEU A 351 -20.60 -9.06 -8.62
C LEU A 351 -19.29 -9.36 -9.33
N LEU A 352 -18.66 -8.34 -9.95
CA LEU A 352 -17.38 -8.48 -10.64
C LEU A 352 -16.23 -8.78 -9.66
N LEU A 353 -16.25 -8.14 -8.47
CA LEU A 353 -15.28 -8.45 -7.41
C LEU A 353 -15.44 -9.89 -6.90
N ALA A 354 -16.68 -10.33 -6.69
CA ALA A 354 -16.96 -11.71 -6.26
C ALA A 354 -16.50 -12.73 -7.32
N ALA A 355 -16.75 -12.47 -8.60
CA ALA A 355 -16.28 -13.30 -9.68
C ALA A 355 -14.76 -13.37 -9.73
N LYS A 356 -14.06 -12.22 -9.57
CA LYS A 356 -12.60 -12.17 -9.52
C LYS A 356 -12.04 -12.99 -8.36
N VAL A 357 -12.54 -12.77 -7.14
CA VAL A 357 -12.06 -13.51 -5.96
C VAL A 357 -12.32 -15.02 -6.09
N CYS A 358 -13.48 -15.41 -6.61
CA CYS A 358 -13.79 -16.80 -6.86
C CYS A 358 -12.97 -17.44 -7.99
N SER A 359 -12.46 -16.65 -8.95
CA SER A 359 -11.60 -17.17 -10.02
C SER A 359 -10.20 -17.59 -9.54
N GLU A 360 -9.79 -17.18 -8.35
CA GLU A 360 -8.49 -17.56 -7.77
C GLU A 360 -8.48 -19.00 -7.27
N GLU A 361 -9.63 -19.49 -6.72
CA GLU A 361 -9.75 -20.85 -6.17
C GLU A 361 -10.63 -21.76 -7.04
N PRO A 362 -10.13 -22.93 -7.44
CA PRO A 362 -10.91 -23.90 -8.26
C PRO A 362 -12.21 -24.36 -7.60
N SER A 363 -12.25 -24.47 -6.26
CA SER A 363 -13.43 -24.87 -5.48
C SER A 363 -14.59 -23.87 -5.55
N LEU A 364 -14.28 -22.58 -5.73
CA LEU A 364 -15.24 -21.49 -5.80
C LEU A 364 -15.56 -21.07 -7.24
N ALA A 365 -14.86 -21.61 -8.21
CA ALA A 365 -14.94 -21.20 -9.62
C ALA A 365 -16.37 -21.32 -10.20
N ALA A 366 -17.13 -22.34 -9.82
CA ALA A 366 -18.52 -22.51 -10.27
C ALA A 366 -19.45 -21.39 -9.74
N GLU A 367 -19.27 -20.98 -8.49
CA GLU A 367 -19.99 -19.85 -7.89
C GLU A 367 -19.57 -18.54 -8.56
N GLY A 368 -18.28 -18.36 -8.82
CA GLY A 368 -17.73 -17.21 -9.53
C GLY A 368 -18.30 -17.05 -10.93
N ALA A 369 -18.45 -18.15 -11.69
CA ALA A 369 -19.09 -18.12 -13.00
C ALA A 369 -20.55 -17.60 -12.91
N GLY A 370 -21.31 -18.02 -11.90
CA GLY A 370 -22.65 -17.50 -11.66
C GLY A 370 -22.70 -15.98 -11.35
N TYR A 371 -21.73 -15.47 -10.59
CA TYR A 371 -21.60 -14.02 -10.35
C TYR A 371 -21.21 -13.28 -11.64
N ALA A 372 -20.27 -13.80 -12.40
CA ALA A 372 -19.84 -13.20 -13.66
C ALA A 372 -20.98 -13.14 -14.70
N GLU A 373 -21.77 -14.23 -14.85
CA GLU A 373 -22.95 -14.23 -15.74
C GLU A 373 -23.99 -13.18 -15.36
N ARG A 374 -24.25 -13.02 -14.06
CA ARG A 374 -25.15 -11.97 -13.56
C ARG A 374 -24.58 -10.59 -13.85
N GLY A 375 -23.26 -10.39 -13.61
CA GLY A 375 -22.56 -9.16 -13.91
C GLY A 375 -22.66 -8.80 -15.40
N VAL A 376 -22.43 -9.75 -16.31
CA VAL A 376 -22.56 -9.54 -17.77
C VAL A 376 -23.99 -9.17 -18.17
N LYS A 377 -25.01 -9.77 -17.53
CA LYS A 377 -26.42 -9.43 -17.77
C LYS A 377 -26.81 -8.04 -17.28
N ASN A 378 -26.23 -7.62 -16.14
CA ASN A 378 -26.53 -6.34 -15.52
C ASN A 378 -25.73 -5.17 -16.15
N ALA A 379 -24.62 -5.45 -16.83
CA ALA A 379 -23.78 -4.47 -17.51
C ALA A 379 -24.48 -3.95 -18.78
N GLN A 380 -25.34 -2.92 -18.62
CA GLN A 380 -26.10 -2.29 -19.72
C GLN A 380 -26.01 -0.76 -19.65
N GLY A 381 -26.15 -0.11 -20.78
CA GLY A 381 -26.15 1.35 -20.85
C GLY A 381 -24.78 1.96 -20.53
N MET A 382 -24.69 2.79 -19.50
CA MET A 382 -23.42 3.46 -19.13
C MET A 382 -22.34 2.49 -18.66
N ASP A 383 -22.72 1.33 -18.12
CA ASP A 383 -21.83 0.32 -17.58
C ASP A 383 -21.45 -0.76 -18.62
N GLU A 384 -21.78 -0.57 -19.88
CA GLU A 384 -21.50 -1.54 -20.95
C GLU A 384 -20.00 -1.85 -21.09
N HIS A 385 -19.13 -0.89 -20.77
CA HIS A 385 -17.68 -1.09 -20.76
C HIS A 385 -17.23 -2.16 -19.74
N LEU A 386 -17.97 -2.35 -18.64
CA LEU A 386 -17.69 -3.39 -17.62
C LEU A 386 -18.11 -4.80 -18.09
N LYS A 387 -18.83 -4.90 -19.21
CA LYS A 387 -19.20 -6.19 -19.79
C LYS A 387 -17.96 -6.98 -20.23
N GLY A 388 -16.93 -6.31 -20.73
CA GLY A 388 -15.64 -6.92 -21.05
C GLY A 388 -15.01 -7.58 -19.83
N VAL A 389 -14.96 -6.85 -18.70
CA VAL A 389 -14.46 -7.37 -17.42
C VAL A 389 -15.29 -8.58 -16.96
N GLY A 390 -16.62 -8.51 -17.06
CA GLY A 390 -17.52 -9.62 -16.71
C GLY A 390 -17.27 -10.87 -17.54
N LEU A 391 -17.11 -10.72 -18.86
CA LEU A 391 -16.79 -11.83 -19.78
C LEU A 391 -15.39 -12.42 -19.48
N ARG A 392 -14.42 -11.59 -19.17
CA ARG A 392 -13.08 -12.01 -18.75
C ARG A 392 -13.15 -12.86 -17.48
N MET A 393 -13.82 -12.38 -16.44
CA MET A 393 -14.00 -13.13 -15.19
C MET A 393 -14.76 -14.43 -15.39
N LEU A 394 -15.78 -14.44 -16.25
CA LEU A 394 -16.50 -15.65 -16.66
C LEU A 394 -15.57 -16.67 -17.29
N GLY A 395 -14.76 -16.24 -18.24
CA GLY A 395 -13.78 -17.10 -18.92
C GLY A 395 -12.78 -17.72 -17.97
N LEU A 396 -12.24 -16.93 -17.02
CA LEU A 396 -11.31 -17.41 -15.99
C LEU A 396 -11.96 -18.42 -15.05
N CYS A 397 -13.18 -18.13 -14.56
CA CYS A 397 -13.92 -19.05 -13.69
C CYS A 397 -14.20 -20.38 -14.39
N LEU A 398 -14.65 -20.36 -15.65
CA LEU A 398 -14.92 -21.59 -16.43
C LEU A 398 -13.62 -22.37 -16.69
N GLY A 399 -12.51 -21.70 -16.99
CA GLY A 399 -11.19 -22.33 -17.15
C GLY A 399 -10.69 -23.00 -15.87
N LYS A 400 -10.86 -22.36 -14.72
CA LYS A 400 -10.54 -22.97 -13.41
C LYS A 400 -11.47 -24.12 -13.05
N GLN A 401 -12.77 -23.99 -13.31
CA GLN A 401 -13.76 -25.06 -13.10
C GLN A 401 -13.42 -26.31 -13.94
N ALA A 402 -12.93 -26.14 -15.17
CA ALA A 402 -12.49 -27.25 -16.02
C ALA A 402 -11.30 -28.05 -15.44
N LYS A 403 -10.53 -27.48 -14.48
CA LYS A 403 -9.43 -28.17 -13.79
C LYS A 403 -9.91 -29.09 -12.65
N VAL A 404 -11.14 -28.90 -12.18
CA VAL A 404 -11.73 -29.80 -11.17
C VAL A 404 -12.07 -31.14 -11.84
N PRO A 405 -11.89 -32.29 -11.15
CA PRO A 405 -12.17 -33.62 -11.71
C PRO A 405 -13.63 -33.76 -12.16
N THR A 406 -13.88 -33.62 -13.45
CA THR A 406 -15.19 -33.77 -14.10
C THR A 406 -15.10 -34.80 -15.23
N SER A 407 -16.21 -35.07 -15.89
CA SER A 407 -16.18 -35.89 -17.12
C SER A 407 -15.43 -35.16 -18.24
N ASP A 408 -14.78 -35.88 -19.13
CA ASP A 408 -14.02 -35.31 -20.26
C ASP A 408 -14.92 -34.46 -21.18
N PHE A 409 -16.17 -34.85 -21.35
CA PHE A 409 -17.15 -34.08 -22.11
C PHE A 409 -17.44 -32.73 -21.45
N GLU A 410 -17.67 -32.71 -20.14
CA GLU A 410 -17.95 -31.48 -19.42
C GLU A 410 -16.72 -30.57 -19.38
N ARG A 411 -15.53 -31.13 -19.19
CA ARG A 411 -14.26 -30.40 -19.27
C ARG A 411 -14.09 -29.71 -20.63
N SER A 412 -14.27 -30.43 -21.73
CA SER A 412 -14.17 -29.87 -23.09
C SER A 412 -15.19 -28.78 -23.35
N ARG A 413 -16.43 -28.94 -22.83
CA ARG A 413 -17.47 -27.92 -22.91
C ARG A 413 -17.05 -26.64 -22.17
N LEU A 414 -16.62 -26.77 -20.89
CA LEU A 414 -16.20 -25.63 -20.08
C LEU A 414 -14.98 -24.91 -20.68
N GLN A 415 -14.04 -25.65 -21.23
CA GLN A 415 -12.89 -25.06 -21.94
C GLN A 415 -13.30 -24.29 -23.19
N SER A 416 -14.24 -24.82 -23.97
CA SER A 416 -14.77 -24.13 -25.14
C SER A 416 -15.56 -22.88 -24.78
N GLU A 417 -16.39 -22.94 -23.72
CA GLU A 417 -17.14 -21.80 -23.20
C GLU A 417 -16.19 -20.73 -22.61
N SER A 418 -15.14 -21.15 -21.91
CA SER A 418 -14.08 -20.24 -21.39
C SER A 418 -13.43 -19.45 -22.52
N LEU A 419 -12.97 -20.13 -23.59
CA LEU A 419 -12.38 -19.43 -24.74
C LEU A 419 -13.35 -18.46 -25.41
N LYS A 420 -14.62 -18.87 -25.60
CA LYS A 420 -15.65 -17.98 -26.19
C LYS A 420 -15.89 -16.74 -25.33
N ALA A 421 -15.88 -16.88 -24.02
CA ALA A 421 -16.04 -15.75 -23.12
C ALA A 421 -14.84 -14.79 -23.18
N LEU A 422 -13.61 -15.32 -23.19
CA LEU A 422 -12.40 -14.51 -23.31
C LEU A 422 -12.26 -13.84 -24.69
N ASP A 423 -12.57 -14.55 -25.79
CA ASP A 423 -12.62 -13.97 -27.13
C ASP A 423 -13.69 -12.87 -27.22
N GLY A 424 -14.83 -13.05 -26.55
CA GLY A 424 -15.87 -12.02 -26.42
C GLY A 424 -15.41 -10.80 -25.64
N ALA A 425 -14.56 -10.99 -24.62
CA ALA A 425 -14.01 -9.90 -23.81
C ALA A 425 -13.06 -8.99 -24.62
N ILE A 426 -12.26 -9.56 -25.55
CA ILE A 426 -11.37 -8.79 -26.44
C ILE A 426 -12.14 -7.75 -27.24
N ALA A 427 -13.39 -8.02 -27.65
CA ALA A 427 -14.20 -7.07 -28.39
C ALA A 427 -14.47 -5.76 -27.63
N PHE A 428 -14.44 -5.80 -26.29
CA PHE A 428 -14.62 -4.64 -25.43
C PHE A 428 -13.29 -4.04 -24.93
N GLU A 429 -12.26 -4.89 -24.70
CA GLU A 429 -10.98 -4.51 -24.14
C GLU A 429 -9.81 -4.85 -25.07
N HIS A 430 -9.76 -4.24 -26.26
CA HIS A 430 -8.80 -4.58 -27.32
C HIS A 430 -7.31 -4.49 -26.91
N ASN A 431 -6.95 -3.61 -25.99
CA ASN A 431 -5.56 -3.33 -25.61
C ASN A 431 -5.24 -3.73 -24.17
N ASN A 432 -6.03 -4.61 -23.56
CA ASN A 432 -5.75 -5.06 -22.21
C ASN A 432 -4.69 -6.19 -22.24
N PRO A 433 -3.43 -5.93 -21.79
CA PRO A 433 -2.37 -6.94 -21.83
C PRO A 433 -2.71 -8.19 -21.00
N ASP A 434 -3.36 -8.01 -19.85
CA ASP A 434 -3.71 -9.15 -18.99
C ASP A 434 -4.70 -10.09 -19.67
N LEU A 435 -5.69 -9.56 -20.41
CA LEU A 435 -6.64 -10.38 -21.16
C LEU A 435 -5.94 -11.17 -22.28
N ILE A 436 -5.02 -10.52 -23.03
CA ILE A 436 -4.20 -11.16 -24.07
C ILE A 436 -3.39 -12.32 -23.45
N PHE A 437 -2.79 -12.09 -22.29
CA PHE A 437 -2.03 -13.09 -21.57
C PHE A 437 -2.89 -14.29 -21.15
N GLU A 438 -4.02 -14.02 -20.50
CA GLU A 438 -4.95 -15.05 -20.00
C GLU A 438 -5.51 -15.91 -21.13
N LEU A 439 -5.87 -15.29 -22.26
CA LEU A 439 -6.32 -15.99 -23.44
C LEU A 439 -5.18 -16.86 -24.04
N GLY A 440 -3.96 -16.31 -24.11
CA GLY A 440 -2.79 -17.06 -24.55
C GLY A 440 -2.55 -18.31 -23.69
N VAL A 441 -2.66 -18.19 -22.37
CA VAL A 441 -2.50 -19.33 -21.43
C VAL A 441 -3.62 -20.37 -21.64
N GLN A 442 -4.88 -19.95 -21.81
CA GLN A 442 -5.98 -20.88 -22.09
C GLN A 442 -5.77 -21.65 -23.39
N TYR A 443 -5.28 -21.01 -24.46
CA TYR A 443 -4.90 -21.71 -25.69
C TYR A 443 -3.74 -22.67 -25.48
N ALA A 444 -2.75 -22.33 -24.66
CA ALA A 444 -1.62 -23.20 -24.34
C ALA A 444 -2.06 -24.44 -23.53
N GLU A 445 -2.95 -24.28 -22.57
CA GLU A 445 -3.52 -25.38 -21.79
C GLU A 445 -4.31 -26.36 -22.67
N GLN A 446 -4.99 -25.86 -23.70
CA GLN A 446 -5.68 -26.69 -24.70
C GLN A 446 -4.74 -27.19 -25.80
N ARG A 447 -3.43 -27.01 -25.67
CA ARG A 447 -2.39 -27.44 -26.62
C ARG A 447 -2.52 -26.80 -28.04
N ASN A 448 -3.23 -25.68 -28.15
CA ASN A 448 -3.18 -24.84 -29.35
C ASN A 448 -1.96 -23.91 -29.32
N LEU A 449 -0.77 -24.52 -29.48
CA LEU A 449 0.50 -23.83 -29.32
C LEU A 449 0.77 -22.73 -30.38
N LYS A 450 0.13 -22.80 -31.53
CA LYS A 450 0.25 -21.75 -32.55
C LYS A 450 -0.44 -20.47 -32.13
N ALA A 451 -1.68 -20.56 -31.64
CA ALA A 451 -2.42 -19.42 -31.11
C ALA A 451 -1.74 -18.87 -29.82
N ALA A 452 -1.33 -19.77 -28.91
CA ALA A 452 -0.61 -19.39 -27.70
C ALA A 452 0.68 -18.59 -27.99
N SER A 453 1.47 -19.01 -29.00
CA SER A 453 2.69 -18.30 -29.43
C SER A 453 2.41 -16.91 -29.99
N ARG A 454 1.29 -16.74 -30.72
CA ARG A 454 0.86 -15.44 -31.22
C ARG A 454 0.52 -14.50 -30.07
N TYR A 455 -0.35 -14.94 -29.17
CA TYR A 455 -0.76 -14.13 -28.01
C TYR A 455 0.40 -13.83 -27.05
N ALA A 456 1.36 -14.76 -26.87
CA ALA A 456 2.56 -14.51 -26.08
C ALA A 456 3.41 -13.37 -26.65
N LYS A 457 3.59 -13.32 -27.98
CA LYS A 457 4.30 -12.22 -28.65
C LYS A 457 3.52 -10.92 -28.57
N GLU A 458 2.22 -10.95 -28.82
CA GLU A 458 1.33 -9.79 -28.71
C GLU A 458 1.35 -9.19 -27.30
N PHE A 459 1.40 -10.04 -26.25
CA PHE A 459 1.57 -9.58 -24.87
C PHE A 459 2.91 -8.90 -24.63
N ILE A 460 4.02 -9.47 -25.15
CA ILE A 460 5.36 -8.87 -25.02
C ILE A 460 5.40 -7.52 -25.75
N ASP A 461 4.81 -7.43 -26.94
CA ASP A 461 4.74 -6.19 -27.71
C ASP A 461 3.88 -5.14 -27.00
N ALA A 462 2.72 -5.53 -26.43
CA ALA A 462 1.82 -4.64 -25.69
C ALA A 462 2.45 -4.11 -24.41
N THR A 463 3.32 -4.89 -23.75
CA THR A 463 4.02 -4.50 -22.51
C THR A 463 5.40 -3.89 -22.75
N GLY A 464 5.84 -3.77 -24.02
CA GLY A 464 7.19 -3.31 -24.36
C GLY A 464 8.30 -4.20 -23.80
N GLY A 465 8.00 -5.47 -23.53
CA GLY A 465 8.96 -6.45 -22.98
C GLY A 465 9.30 -6.28 -21.50
N SER A 466 8.67 -5.34 -20.79
CA SER A 466 9.00 -5.04 -19.38
C SER A 466 8.50 -6.07 -18.38
N VAL A 467 7.57 -6.96 -18.78
CA VAL A 467 6.90 -7.90 -17.88
C VAL A 467 7.47 -9.32 -18.01
N LEU A 468 8.11 -9.80 -16.97
CA LEU A 468 8.80 -11.10 -16.91
C LEU A 468 7.90 -12.29 -17.27
N LYS A 469 6.64 -12.29 -16.81
CA LYS A 469 5.71 -13.42 -17.09
C LYS A 469 5.46 -13.64 -18.57
N GLY A 470 5.54 -12.60 -19.42
CA GLY A 470 5.41 -12.73 -20.87
C GLY A 470 6.56 -13.51 -21.51
N TRP A 471 7.79 -13.22 -21.12
CA TRP A 471 8.97 -13.93 -21.58
C TRP A 471 8.98 -15.40 -21.14
N ARG A 472 8.61 -15.65 -19.87
CA ARG A 472 8.44 -17.02 -19.34
C ARG A 472 7.39 -17.79 -20.13
N PHE A 473 6.25 -17.15 -20.41
CA PHE A 473 5.18 -17.78 -21.17
C PHE A 473 5.61 -18.13 -22.60
N LEU A 474 6.26 -17.21 -23.32
CA LEU A 474 6.77 -17.48 -24.65
C LEU A 474 7.80 -18.62 -24.65
N ALA A 475 8.74 -18.64 -23.71
CA ALA A 475 9.73 -19.69 -23.58
C ALA A 475 9.08 -21.06 -23.28
N LEU A 476 8.04 -21.12 -22.45
CA LEU A 476 7.28 -22.37 -22.19
C LEU A 476 6.51 -22.84 -23.43
N VAL A 477 5.88 -21.94 -24.18
CA VAL A 477 5.18 -22.30 -25.42
C VAL A 477 6.18 -22.84 -26.46
N LEU A 478 7.34 -22.19 -26.59
CA LEU A 478 8.40 -22.69 -27.49
C LEU A 478 8.94 -24.04 -27.02
N SER A 479 9.09 -24.27 -25.72
CA SER A 479 9.50 -25.56 -25.19
C SER A 479 8.47 -26.65 -25.48
N ALA A 480 7.18 -26.36 -25.38
CA ALA A 480 6.10 -27.28 -25.76
C ALA A 480 6.09 -27.58 -27.26
N GLN A 481 6.58 -26.68 -28.10
CA GLN A 481 6.79 -26.90 -29.54
C GLN A 481 8.10 -27.67 -29.84
N GLN A 482 8.82 -28.16 -28.81
CA GLN A 482 10.12 -28.83 -28.94
C GLN A 482 11.25 -27.93 -29.53
N ARG A 483 11.05 -26.59 -29.51
CA ARG A 483 12.01 -25.60 -30.00
C ARG A 483 12.90 -25.09 -28.88
N PHE A 484 13.63 -26.01 -28.23
CA PHE A 484 14.38 -25.74 -27.02
C PHE A 484 15.48 -24.68 -27.17
N SER A 485 16.16 -24.66 -28.33
CA SER A 485 17.20 -23.66 -28.60
C SER A 485 16.64 -22.23 -28.70
N GLU A 486 15.48 -22.07 -29.30
CA GLU A 486 14.84 -20.77 -29.40
C GLU A 486 14.26 -20.34 -28.03
N ALA A 487 13.70 -21.29 -27.25
CA ALA A 487 13.24 -21.03 -25.91
C ALA A 487 14.40 -20.54 -25.01
N GLU A 488 15.60 -21.09 -25.21
CA GLU A 488 16.81 -20.65 -24.50
C GLU A 488 17.20 -19.23 -24.88
N VAL A 489 17.25 -18.90 -26.18
CA VAL A 489 17.56 -17.53 -26.64
C VAL A 489 16.58 -16.51 -26.06
N VAL A 490 15.28 -16.84 -26.03
CA VAL A 490 14.25 -16.00 -25.40
C VAL A 490 14.49 -15.83 -23.91
N THR A 491 14.88 -16.92 -23.24
CA THR A 491 15.18 -16.88 -21.80
C THR A 491 16.43 -16.07 -21.50
N ASP A 492 17.46 -16.14 -22.35
CA ASP A 492 18.68 -15.37 -22.19
C ASP A 492 18.44 -13.88 -22.42
N ALA A 493 17.67 -13.52 -23.46
CA ALA A 493 17.24 -12.14 -23.68
C ALA A 493 16.46 -11.58 -22.47
N ALA A 494 15.58 -12.39 -21.90
CA ALA A 494 14.84 -12.00 -20.70
C ALA A 494 15.75 -11.84 -19.47
N LEU A 495 16.80 -12.65 -19.33
CA LEU A 495 17.78 -12.53 -18.24
C LEU A 495 18.60 -11.23 -18.34
N ASP A 496 18.91 -10.78 -19.56
CA ASP A 496 19.65 -9.53 -19.79
C ASP A 496 18.81 -8.29 -19.37
N GLU A 497 17.50 -8.33 -19.59
CA GLU A 497 16.58 -7.23 -19.25
C GLU A 497 16.13 -7.26 -17.77
N THR A 498 16.27 -8.38 -17.09
CA THR A 498 15.75 -8.57 -15.72
C THR A 498 16.81 -8.25 -14.67
N ALA A 499 16.42 -7.53 -13.61
CA ALA A 499 17.27 -7.27 -12.46
C ALA A 499 17.77 -8.60 -11.83
N LYS A 500 19.05 -8.64 -11.41
CA LYS A 500 19.68 -9.87 -10.89
C LYS A 500 18.88 -10.56 -9.79
N TRP A 501 18.19 -9.78 -8.94
CA TRP A 501 17.40 -10.32 -7.84
C TRP A 501 16.11 -11.02 -8.28
N ASP A 502 15.60 -10.73 -9.48
CA ASP A 502 14.34 -11.28 -9.99
C ASP A 502 14.57 -12.38 -11.05
N GLN A 503 15.81 -12.73 -11.31
CA GLN A 503 16.20 -13.74 -12.31
C GLN A 503 15.88 -15.19 -11.90
N GLY A 504 15.48 -15.44 -10.65
CA GLY A 504 15.26 -16.79 -10.11
C GLY A 504 14.39 -17.70 -10.99
N PRO A 505 13.17 -17.30 -11.36
CA PRO A 505 12.28 -18.10 -12.20
C PRO A 505 12.83 -18.41 -13.60
N LEU A 506 13.54 -17.45 -14.22
CA LEU A 506 14.18 -17.63 -15.54
C LEU A 506 15.36 -18.61 -15.47
N LEU A 507 16.18 -18.50 -14.43
CA LEU A 507 17.30 -19.41 -14.22
C LEU A 507 16.82 -20.86 -13.99
N ARG A 508 15.72 -21.03 -13.24
CA ARG A 508 15.07 -22.35 -13.07
C ARG A 508 14.61 -22.89 -14.42
N LEU A 509 13.96 -22.08 -15.23
CA LEU A 509 13.50 -22.46 -16.57
C LEU A 509 14.69 -22.81 -17.48
N LYS A 510 15.75 -21.98 -17.49
CA LYS A 510 16.98 -22.24 -18.27
C LYS A 510 17.63 -23.57 -17.88
N ALA A 511 17.73 -23.85 -16.58
CA ALA A 511 18.29 -25.13 -16.12
C ALA A 511 17.50 -26.33 -16.65
N LYS A 512 16.16 -26.26 -16.64
CA LYS A 512 15.29 -27.32 -17.19
C LYS A 512 15.40 -27.42 -18.72
N LEU A 513 15.54 -26.28 -19.42
CA LEU A 513 15.82 -26.26 -20.87
C LEU A 513 17.13 -26.99 -21.20
N LYS A 514 18.19 -26.75 -20.44
CA LYS A 514 19.48 -27.43 -20.61
C LYS A 514 19.37 -28.94 -20.39
N ILE A 515 18.53 -29.39 -19.45
CA ILE A 515 18.26 -30.82 -19.25
C ILE A 515 17.61 -31.42 -20.50
N SER A 516 16.61 -30.74 -21.08
CA SER A 516 15.90 -31.20 -22.28
C SER A 516 16.79 -31.20 -23.52
N GLN A 517 17.80 -30.33 -23.59
CA GLN A 517 18.83 -30.30 -24.63
C GLN A 517 19.95 -31.33 -24.42
N SER A 518 19.87 -32.16 -23.38
CA SER A 518 20.89 -33.12 -23.03
C SER A 518 22.25 -32.49 -22.62
N ASN A 519 22.23 -31.29 -22.07
CA ASN A 519 23.42 -30.57 -21.55
C ASN A 519 23.41 -30.53 -20.01
N PRO A 520 23.65 -31.65 -19.32
CA PRO A 520 23.51 -31.74 -17.86
C PRO A 520 24.56 -30.91 -17.09
N THR A 521 25.76 -30.73 -17.65
CA THR A 521 26.83 -29.93 -17.01
C THR A 521 26.42 -28.47 -16.87
N GLU A 522 25.92 -27.88 -17.93
CA GLU A 522 25.44 -26.50 -17.91
C GLU A 522 24.17 -26.33 -17.05
N ALA A 523 23.31 -27.37 -16.99
CA ALA A 523 22.17 -27.38 -16.09
C ALA A 523 22.60 -27.33 -14.61
N VAL A 524 23.60 -28.12 -14.22
CA VAL A 524 24.17 -28.11 -12.86
C VAL A 524 24.77 -26.74 -12.52
N GLU A 525 25.52 -26.14 -13.44
CA GLU A 525 26.10 -24.80 -13.24
C GLU A 525 25.00 -23.74 -13.08
N THR A 526 23.95 -23.79 -13.88
CA THR A 526 22.80 -22.87 -13.77
C THR A 526 22.08 -23.03 -12.43
N TYR A 527 21.86 -24.26 -11.97
CA TYR A 527 21.27 -24.52 -10.64
C TYR A 527 22.17 -24.06 -9.49
N ARG A 528 23.50 -24.19 -9.61
CA ARG A 528 24.44 -23.69 -8.60
C ARG A 528 24.41 -22.16 -8.52
N TYR A 529 24.33 -21.50 -9.67
CA TYR A 529 24.18 -20.02 -9.70
C TYR A 529 22.83 -19.60 -9.07
N LEU A 530 21.75 -20.29 -9.41
CA LEU A 530 20.43 -20.06 -8.84
C LEU A 530 20.44 -20.26 -7.31
N LEU A 531 21.11 -21.30 -6.81
CA LEU A 531 21.23 -21.55 -5.37
C LEU A 531 21.97 -20.42 -4.67
N ALA A 532 23.09 -19.96 -5.25
CA ALA A 532 23.85 -18.84 -4.72
C ALA A 532 23.02 -17.55 -4.66
N LEU A 533 22.22 -17.28 -5.70
CA LEU A 533 21.32 -16.15 -5.76
C LEU A 533 20.25 -16.20 -4.64
N VAL A 534 19.56 -17.33 -4.49
CA VAL A 534 18.53 -17.53 -3.46
C VAL A 534 19.11 -17.42 -2.05
N GLN A 535 20.30 -17.97 -1.81
CA GLN A 535 20.99 -17.84 -0.51
C GLN A 535 21.45 -16.41 -0.23
N ALA A 536 21.90 -15.67 -1.25
CA ALA A 536 22.25 -14.26 -1.12
C ALA A 536 21.02 -13.40 -0.80
N GLN A 537 19.88 -13.65 -1.46
CA GLN A 537 18.60 -13.00 -1.17
C GLN A 537 18.18 -13.21 0.29
N ARG A 538 18.25 -14.45 0.79
CA ARG A 538 17.90 -14.78 2.17
C ARG A 538 18.78 -14.05 3.19
N LYS A 539 20.08 -13.90 2.90
CA LYS A 539 21.02 -13.18 3.78
C LYS A 539 20.81 -11.67 3.76
N SER A 540 20.51 -11.11 2.60
CA SER A 540 20.37 -9.65 2.42
C SER A 540 19.06 -9.11 2.99
N PHE A 541 17.96 -9.86 2.88
CA PHE A 541 16.63 -9.37 3.24
C PHE A 541 16.09 -9.89 4.57
N GLY A 542 16.75 -10.86 5.22
CA GLY A 542 16.35 -11.43 6.50
C GLY A 542 14.95 -12.05 6.52
N PRO A 543 14.47 -12.55 7.66
CA PRO A 543 13.16 -13.18 7.78
C PRO A 543 11.97 -12.20 7.75
N LEU A 544 12.21 -10.88 7.76
CA LEU A 544 11.18 -9.84 7.85
C LEU A 544 10.44 -9.55 6.52
N ARG A 545 10.89 -10.11 5.39
CA ARG A 545 10.25 -9.89 4.08
C ARG A 545 9.16 -10.91 3.71
N THR A 546 8.74 -11.74 4.65
CA THR A 546 7.73 -12.81 4.43
C THR A 546 6.27 -12.32 4.40
N ILE A 547 5.99 -11.00 4.33
CA ILE A 547 4.62 -10.48 4.46
C ILE A 547 4.10 -9.79 3.19
N SER A 548 4.82 -9.77 2.07
CA SER A 548 4.24 -9.22 0.84
C SER A 548 3.84 -10.33 -0.13
N GLN A 549 2.59 -10.35 -0.50
CA GLN A 549 1.93 -11.25 -1.44
C GLN A 549 2.49 -11.26 -2.88
N MET A 550 3.59 -10.54 -3.15
CA MET A 550 4.35 -10.65 -4.40
C MET A 550 5.31 -11.86 -4.44
N GLU A 551 5.17 -12.83 -3.52
CA GLU A 551 6.10 -13.96 -3.38
C GLU A 551 5.75 -15.19 -4.21
N GLU A 552 4.62 -15.25 -4.91
CA GLU A 552 4.22 -16.42 -5.70
C GLU A 552 5.20 -16.74 -6.84
N ASP A 553 5.96 -15.76 -7.33
CA ASP A 553 6.94 -15.93 -8.40
C ASP A 553 8.38 -16.18 -7.91
N LYS A 554 8.66 -16.19 -6.60
CA LYS A 554 10.02 -16.39 -6.09
C LYS A 554 10.35 -17.87 -5.93
N VAL A 555 11.52 -18.25 -6.47
CA VAL A 555 12.05 -19.60 -6.32
C VAL A 555 12.57 -19.79 -4.88
N ASN A 556 12.04 -20.79 -4.19
CA ASN A 556 12.47 -21.17 -2.85
C ASN A 556 13.74 -22.04 -2.86
N GLU A 557 14.58 -21.92 -1.83
CA GLU A 557 15.78 -22.74 -1.68
C GLU A 557 15.46 -24.26 -1.71
N PHE A 558 14.31 -24.66 -1.16
CA PHE A 558 13.80 -26.02 -1.26
C PHE A 558 13.62 -26.48 -2.71
N GLU A 559 13.02 -25.66 -3.57
CA GLU A 559 12.79 -25.98 -4.99
C GLU A 559 14.10 -26.17 -5.76
N VAL A 560 15.12 -25.39 -5.42
CA VAL A 560 16.44 -25.50 -6.05
C VAL A 560 17.13 -26.82 -5.67
N TRP A 561 17.13 -27.16 -4.38
CA TRP A 561 17.69 -28.44 -3.92
C TRP A 561 16.92 -29.66 -4.48
N HIS A 562 15.58 -29.55 -4.54
CA HIS A 562 14.74 -30.56 -5.14
C HIS A 562 15.00 -30.70 -6.65
N GLY A 563 15.15 -29.60 -7.37
CA GLY A 563 15.49 -29.57 -8.80
C GLY A 563 16.86 -30.21 -9.09
N LEU A 564 17.87 -29.92 -8.25
CA LEU A 564 19.17 -30.59 -8.31
C LEU A 564 19.08 -32.10 -8.02
N ALA A 565 18.31 -32.51 -7.02
CA ALA A 565 18.07 -33.89 -6.71
C ALA A 565 17.45 -34.65 -7.90
N TYR A 566 16.45 -34.04 -8.54
CA TYR A 566 15.82 -34.59 -9.73
C TYR A 566 16.81 -34.72 -10.90
N LEU A 567 17.65 -33.69 -11.15
CA LEU A 567 18.69 -33.71 -12.18
C LEU A 567 19.72 -34.80 -11.92
N TYR A 568 20.28 -34.90 -10.71
CA TYR A 568 21.23 -35.96 -10.36
C TYR A 568 20.60 -37.35 -10.41
N SER A 569 19.31 -37.49 -10.09
CA SER A 569 18.56 -38.74 -10.28
C SER A 569 18.51 -39.15 -11.74
N SER A 570 18.33 -38.21 -12.67
CA SER A 570 18.34 -38.49 -14.12
C SER A 570 19.74 -38.91 -14.63
N LEU A 571 20.80 -38.46 -13.96
CA LEU A 571 22.20 -38.78 -14.26
C LEU A 571 22.71 -40.03 -13.53
N LEU A 572 21.88 -40.70 -12.71
CA LEU A 572 22.22 -41.86 -11.91
C LEU A 572 23.30 -41.59 -10.85
N HIS A 573 23.49 -40.32 -10.43
CA HIS A 573 24.44 -39.91 -9.40
C HIS A 573 23.80 -39.95 -8.00
N TRP A 574 23.60 -41.18 -7.49
CA TRP A 574 22.77 -41.42 -6.28
C TRP A 574 23.30 -40.77 -4.99
N ASN A 575 24.62 -40.65 -4.85
CA ASN A 575 25.22 -40.01 -3.66
C ASN A 575 24.87 -38.50 -3.62
N ASP A 576 24.91 -37.86 -4.78
CA ASP A 576 24.57 -36.42 -4.88
C ASP A 576 23.06 -36.20 -4.68
N VAL A 577 22.23 -37.16 -5.13
CA VAL A 577 20.78 -37.17 -4.83
C VAL A 577 20.51 -37.18 -3.34
N GLU A 578 21.16 -38.07 -2.59
CA GLU A 578 21.01 -38.19 -1.13
C GLU A 578 21.38 -36.86 -0.42
N VAL A 579 22.50 -36.25 -0.81
CA VAL A 579 22.94 -34.99 -0.24
C VAL A 579 21.90 -33.89 -0.51
N CYS A 580 21.40 -33.79 -1.75
CA CYS A 580 20.40 -32.78 -2.13
C CYS A 580 19.06 -33.01 -1.41
N LEU A 581 18.59 -34.26 -1.30
CA LEU A 581 17.37 -34.65 -0.57
C LEU A 581 17.49 -34.33 0.93
N LYS A 582 18.64 -34.61 1.54
CA LYS A 582 18.90 -34.25 2.93
C LYS A 582 18.80 -32.73 3.15
N LYS A 583 19.41 -31.94 2.27
CA LYS A 583 19.32 -30.46 2.33
C LYS A 583 17.89 -29.96 2.10
N ALA A 584 17.17 -30.53 1.17
CA ALA A 584 15.76 -30.19 0.96
C ALA A 584 14.91 -30.56 2.20
N GLY A 585 15.15 -31.71 2.83
CA GLY A 585 14.47 -32.17 4.04
C GLY A 585 14.73 -31.29 5.27
N GLU A 586 15.95 -30.72 5.40
CA GLU A 586 16.26 -29.72 6.44
C GLU A 586 15.38 -28.45 6.32
N LEU A 587 15.00 -28.10 5.09
CA LEU A 587 14.16 -26.90 4.82
C LEU A 587 12.65 -27.20 4.92
N LYS A 588 12.22 -28.36 4.43
CA LYS A 588 10.82 -28.80 4.46
C LYS A 588 10.78 -30.29 4.71
N GLN A 589 10.47 -30.71 5.94
CA GLN A 589 10.53 -32.11 6.39
C GLN A 589 9.52 -33.02 5.68
N TYR A 590 8.33 -32.52 5.34
CA TYR A 590 7.26 -33.31 4.75
C TYR A 590 6.83 -32.71 3.42
N SER A 591 7.18 -33.35 2.31
CA SER A 591 6.80 -32.96 0.95
C SER A 591 6.62 -34.22 0.08
N ALA A 592 5.44 -34.32 -0.54
CA ALA A 592 5.15 -35.40 -1.49
C ALA A 592 6.12 -35.42 -2.68
N SER A 593 6.56 -34.23 -3.16
CA SER A 593 7.53 -34.13 -4.24
C SER A 593 8.92 -34.65 -3.86
N MET A 594 9.35 -34.44 -2.61
CA MET A 594 10.61 -34.96 -2.10
C MET A 594 10.56 -36.51 -2.00
N LEU A 595 9.48 -37.04 -1.41
CA LEU A 595 9.27 -38.48 -1.29
C LEU A 595 9.16 -39.15 -2.68
N HIS A 596 8.55 -38.49 -3.64
CA HIS A 596 8.57 -38.96 -5.03
C HIS A 596 10.00 -39.07 -5.59
N THR A 597 10.86 -38.06 -5.35
CA THR A 597 12.25 -38.07 -5.86
C THR A 597 13.09 -39.09 -5.10
N GLU A 598 12.85 -39.29 -3.81
CA GLU A 598 13.46 -40.38 -3.00
C GLU A 598 13.04 -41.76 -3.53
N GLY A 599 11.77 -41.97 -3.79
CA GLY A 599 11.27 -43.20 -4.40
C GLY A 599 11.91 -43.46 -5.78
N ARG A 600 12.11 -42.46 -6.60
CA ARG A 600 12.84 -42.56 -7.87
C ARG A 600 14.31 -42.96 -7.69
N MET A 601 14.96 -42.44 -6.64
CA MET A 601 16.32 -42.87 -6.28
C MET A 601 16.38 -44.37 -5.92
N TRP A 602 15.47 -44.84 -5.09
CA TRP A 602 15.38 -46.25 -4.73
C TRP A 602 15.04 -47.15 -5.92
N GLU A 603 14.13 -46.71 -6.81
CA GLU A 603 13.80 -47.38 -8.07
C GLU A 603 15.06 -47.54 -8.95
N GLY A 604 15.84 -46.47 -9.10
CA GLY A 604 17.09 -46.50 -9.87
C GLY A 604 18.17 -47.42 -9.30
N ARG A 605 18.19 -47.58 -7.97
CA ARG A 605 19.04 -48.58 -7.28
C ARG A 605 18.46 -49.99 -7.37
N LYS A 606 17.29 -50.17 -8.01
CA LYS A 606 16.55 -51.45 -8.11
C LYS A 606 16.03 -51.98 -6.78
N GLU A 607 15.89 -51.08 -5.81
CA GLU A 607 15.31 -51.40 -4.49
C GLU A 607 13.82 -51.05 -4.46
N PHE A 608 13.00 -51.95 -4.93
CA PHE A 608 11.58 -51.69 -5.19
C PHE A 608 10.70 -51.55 -3.94
N LYS A 609 11.05 -52.24 -2.84
CA LYS A 609 10.28 -52.16 -1.60
C LYS A 609 10.37 -50.77 -0.97
N PRO A 610 11.57 -50.19 -0.76
CA PRO A 610 11.69 -48.82 -0.26
C PRO A 610 11.15 -47.76 -1.27
N ALA A 611 11.30 -48.02 -2.58
CA ALA A 611 10.70 -47.12 -3.61
C ALA A 611 9.17 -47.07 -3.47
N LEU A 612 8.51 -48.23 -3.37
CA LEU A 612 7.06 -48.27 -3.22
C LEU A 612 6.62 -47.63 -1.89
N ALA A 613 7.35 -47.87 -0.78
CA ALA A 613 7.05 -47.22 0.49
C ALA A 613 7.13 -45.70 0.39
N ALA A 614 8.20 -45.16 -0.19
CA ALA A 614 8.35 -43.69 -0.36
C ALA A 614 7.25 -43.08 -1.21
N PHE A 615 6.83 -43.73 -2.30
CA PHE A 615 5.73 -43.24 -3.13
C PHE A 615 4.38 -43.29 -2.41
N LEU A 616 4.12 -44.37 -1.60
CA LEU A 616 2.90 -44.45 -0.81
C LEU A 616 2.88 -43.44 0.33
N ASP A 617 4.00 -43.20 1.00
CA ASP A 617 4.14 -42.16 2.01
C ASP A 617 3.87 -40.74 1.37
N GLY A 618 4.33 -40.53 0.13
CA GLY A 618 4.00 -39.35 -0.64
C GLY A 618 2.51 -39.19 -0.89
N LEU A 619 1.79 -40.27 -1.18
CA LEU A 619 0.32 -40.28 -1.34
C LEU A 619 -0.43 -40.07 -0.01
N LEU A 620 0.12 -40.53 1.11
CA LEU A 620 -0.45 -40.26 2.43
C LEU A 620 -0.34 -38.78 2.82
N LEU A 621 0.69 -38.08 2.36
CA LEU A 621 0.85 -36.65 2.58
C LEU A 621 -0.04 -35.84 1.65
N ASP A 622 -0.15 -36.25 0.39
CA ASP A 622 -0.95 -35.56 -0.64
C ASP A 622 -1.61 -36.60 -1.55
N GLU A 623 -2.89 -36.85 -1.28
CA GLU A 623 -3.71 -37.78 -2.06
C GLU A 623 -3.88 -37.37 -3.52
N SER A 624 -3.76 -36.06 -3.81
CA SER A 624 -3.89 -35.50 -5.15
C SER A 624 -2.59 -35.55 -5.98
N SER A 625 -1.47 -36.01 -5.39
CA SER A 625 -0.16 -36.06 -6.05
C SER A 625 -0.13 -36.96 -7.28
N VAL A 626 -0.27 -36.36 -8.46
CA VAL A 626 -0.21 -37.09 -9.75
C VAL A 626 1.15 -37.81 -9.94
N PRO A 627 2.33 -37.20 -9.67
CA PRO A 627 3.60 -37.87 -9.83
C PRO A 627 3.72 -39.14 -9.01
N CYS A 628 3.24 -39.12 -7.75
CA CYS A 628 3.26 -40.32 -6.90
C CYS A 628 2.30 -41.41 -7.37
N LYS A 629 1.06 -41.03 -7.80
CA LYS A 629 0.09 -41.98 -8.39
C LYS A 629 0.64 -42.68 -9.62
N VAL A 630 1.28 -41.95 -10.51
CA VAL A 630 1.88 -42.47 -11.74
C VAL A 630 3.06 -43.35 -11.43
N ALA A 631 3.91 -42.99 -10.46
CA ALA A 631 5.07 -43.79 -10.07
C ALA A 631 4.66 -45.15 -9.44
N VAL A 632 3.65 -45.11 -8.54
CA VAL A 632 3.09 -46.38 -7.99
C VAL A 632 2.48 -47.24 -9.08
N GLY A 633 1.67 -46.64 -9.98
CA GLY A 633 1.05 -47.30 -11.13
C GLY A 633 2.09 -47.95 -12.05
N ALA A 634 3.17 -47.24 -12.34
CA ALA A 634 4.29 -47.72 -13.15
C ALA A 634 4.99 -48.93 -12.51
N LEU A 635 5.37 -48.83 -11.23
CA LEU A 635 6.01 -49.93 -10.49
C LEU A 635 5.12 -51.18 -10.44
N LEU A 636 3.84 -51.03 -10.17
CA LEU A 636 2.89 -52.13 -10.13
C LEU A 636 2.68 -52.76 -11.52
N CYS A 637 2.70 -51.96 -12.58
CA CYS A 637 2.62 -52.46 -13.97
C CYS A 637 3.85 -53.24 -14.40
N GLU A 638 5.06 -52.79 -14.09
CA GLU A 638 6.29 -53.48 -14.44
C GLU A 638 6.43 -54.84 -13.74
N ARG A 639 5.90 -54.96 -12.51
CA ARG A 639 5.88 -56.19 -11.73
C ARG A 639 4.64 -57.05 -11.92
N GLY A 640 3.66 -56.56 -12.65
CA GLY A 640 2.41 -57.31 -12.91
C GLY A 640 2.59 -58.68 -13.54
N LYS A 641 3.76 -58.93 -14.13
CA LYS A 641 4.14 -60.28 -14.62
C LYS A 641 4.36 -61.32 -13.48
N GLU A 642 4.78 -60.82 -12.31
CA GLU A 642 5.02 -61.69 -11.13
C GLU A 642 3.80 -61.81 -10.21
N TYR A 643 2.94 -60.77 -10.17
CA TYR A 643 1.79 -60.63 -9.28
C TYR A 643 0.57 -60.10 -10.01
N GLN A 644 -0.23 -60.96 -10.64
CA GLN A 644 -1.48 -60.59 -11.36
C GLN A 644 -2.47 -59.70 -10.57
N PRO A 645 -2.62 -59.81 -9.22
CA PRO A 645 -3.58 -58.99 -8.48
C PRO A 645 -3.24 -57.49 -8.41
N THR A 646 -2.05 -57.03 -8.84
CA THR A 646 -1.61 -55.63 -8.77
C THR A 646 -2.10 -54.78 -9.94
N LEU A 647 -2.42 -55.37 -11.10
CA LEU A 647 -2.86 -54.65 -12.31
C LEU A 647 -4.16 -53.84 -12.12
N PRO A 648 -5.22 -54.34 -11.44
CA PRO A 648 -6.42 -53.54 -11.20
C PRO A 648 -6.14 -52.29 -10.35
N VAL A 649 -5.23 -52.39 -9.35
CA VAL A 649 -4.82 -51.26 -8.52
C VAL A 649 -4.04 -50.24 -9.33
N ALA A 650 -3.10 -50.69 -10.18
CA ALA A 650 -2.35 -49.85 -11.10
C ALA A 650 -3.30 -49.10 -12.04
N ARG A 651 -4.32 -49.78 -12.61
CA ARG A 651 -5.34 -49.17 -13.45
C ARG A 651 -6.12 -48.06 -12.73
N SER A 652 -6.60 -48.34 -11.53
CA SER A 652 -7.34 -47.38 -10.71
C SER A 652 -6.50 -46.12 -10.46
N LEU A 653 -5.25 -46.28 -9.98
CA LEU A 653 -4.38 -45.13 -9.68
C LEU A 653 -4.02 -44.29 -10.93
N LEU A 654 -3.74 -44.98 -12.07
CA LEU A 654 -3.44 -44.29 -13.31
C LEU A 654 -4.67 -43.57 -13.88
N SER A 655 -5.86 -44.20 -13.77
CA SER A 655 -7.12 -43.53 -14.16
C SER A 655 -7.44 -42.32 -13.28
N ASP A 656 -7.18 -42.43 -11.97
CA ASP A 656 -7.35 -41.29 -11.05
C ASP A 656 -6.33 -40.19 -11.31
N ALA A 657 -5.08 -40.55 -11.67
CA ALA A 657 -4.07 -39.60 -12.08
C ALA A 657 -4.50 -38.82 -13.35
N LEU A 658 -5.04 -39.52 -14.35
CA LEU A 658 -5.56 -38.90 -15.59
C LEU A 658 -6.83 -38.09 -15.38
N ARG A 659 -7.61 -38.41 -14.35
CA ARG A 659 -8.78 -37.58 -13.99
C ARG A 659 -8.34 -36.23 -13.43
N ILE A 660 -7.23 -36.17 -12.69
CA ILE A 660 -6.64 -34.95 -12.17
C ILE A 660 -5.89 -34.20 -13.29
N ASP A 661 -4.96 -34.90 -13.97
CA ASP A 661 -4.14 -34.34 -15.05
C ASP A 661 -4.26 -35.19 -16.33
N PRO A 662 -5.19 -34.87 -17.22
CA PRO A 662 -5.38 -35.62 -18.48
C PRO A 662 -4.23 -35.42 -19.48
N THR A 663 -3.35 -34.44 -19.24
CA THR A 663 -2.21 -34.16 -20.14
C THR A 663 -0.94 -34.93 -19.73
N ASN A 664 -1.02 -35.79 -18.73
CA ASN A 664 0.12 -36.55 -18.24
C ASN A 664 0.49 -37.71 -19.17
N ARG A 665 1.51 -37.52 -20.00
CA ARG A 665 2.03 -38.50 -20.95
C ARG A 665 2.35 -39.85 -20.32
N LYS A 666 3.04 -39.84 -19.16
CA LYS A 666 3.47 -41.07 -18.48
C LYS A 666 2.29 -41.89 -17.96
N ALA A 667 1.25 -41.23 -17.46
CA ALA A 667 0.04 -41.90 -17.02
C ALA A 667 -0.66 -42.63 -18.18
N TRP A 668 -0.79 -41.99 -19.35
CA TRP A 668 -1.33 -42.62 -20.56
C TRP A 668 -0.47 -43.81 -21.00
N TYR A 669 0.86 -43.66 -21.01
CA TYR A 669 1.76 -44.73 -21.42
C TYR A 669 1.61 -45.97 -20.54
N TYR A 670 1.66 -45.80 -19.19
CA TYR A 670 1.54 -46.93 -18.27
C TYR A 670 0.12 -47.52 -18.25
N LEU A 671 -0.91 -46.72 -18.43
CA LEU A 671 -2.28 -47.21 -18.60
C LEU A 671 -2.39 -48.10 -19.86
N GLY A 672 -1.78 -47.68 -20.96
CA GLY A 672 -1.67 -48.48 -22.19
C GLY A 672 -0.94 -49.80 -21.95
N MET A 673 0.13 -49.78 -21.14
CA MET A 673 0.82 -51.03 -20.73
C MET A 673 -0.06 -51.95 -19.88
N VAL A 674 -0.85 -51.41 -18.95
CA VAL A 674 -1.85 -52.18 -18.17
C VAL A 674 -2.90 -52.81 -19.10
N HIS A 675 -3.49 -52.06 -20.02
CA HIS A 675 -4.46 -52.57 -21.01
C HIS A 675 -3.85 -53.65 -21.92
N LYS A 676 -2.59 -53.50 -22.30
CA LYS A 676 -1.86 -54.53 -23.07
C LYS A 676 -1.71 -55.82 -22.29
N HIS A 677 -1.38 -55.77 -20.99
CA HIS A 677 -1.30 -56.94 -20.12
C HIS A 677 -2.65 -57.59 -19.91
N ASP A 678 -3.74 -56.81 -19.85
CA ASP A 678 -5.11 -57.33 -19.77
C ASP A 678 -5.66 -57.89 -21.09
N GLY A 679 -4.89 -57.82 -22.19
CA GLY A 679 -5.30 -58.29 -23.52
C GLY A 679 -6.25 -57.30 -24.26
N ARG A 680 -6.45 -56.09 -23.76
CA ARG A 680 -7.29 -55.07 -24.38
C ARG A 680 -6.48 -54.23 -25.37
N ILE A 681 -6.25 -54.80 -26.57
CA ILE A 681 -5.33 -54.19 -27.54
C ILE A 681 -5.86 -52.86 -28.10
N ALA A 682 -7.16 -52.71 -28.32
CA ALA A 682 -7.75 -51.48 -28.81
C ALA A 682 -7.55 -50.33 -27.81
N ASP A 683 -7.92 -50.54 -26.55
CA ASP A 683 -7.73 -49.53 -25.48
C ASP A 683 -6.25 -49.19 -25.25
N ALA A 684 -5.35 -50.18 -25.40
CA ALA A 684 -3.91 -49.96 -25.31
C ALA A 684 -3.39 -49.09 -26.45
N THR A 685 -3.85 -49.28 -27.69
CA THR A 685 -3.44 -48.46 -28.85
C THR A 685 -3.90 -47.01 -28.69
N ASP A 686 -5.12 -46.77 -28.22
CA ASP A 686 -5.66 -45.44 -27.96
C ASP A 686 -4.83 -44.71 -26.91
N CYS A 687 -4.48 -45.41 -25.82
CA CYS A 687 -3.64 -44.85 -24.75
C CYS A 687 -2.22 -44.53 -25.23
N PHE A 688 -1.60 -45.37 -26.07
CA PHE A 688 -0.26 -45.10 -26.60
C PHE A 688 -0.31 -43.97 -27.66
N GLN A 689 -1.36 -43.87 -28.44
CA GLN A 689 -1.55 -42.76 -29.36
C GLN A 689 -1.68 -41.42 -28.60
N ALA A 690 -2.51 -41.40 -27.55
CA ALA A 690 -2.63 -40.24 -26.67
C ALA A 690 -1.28 -39.84 -26.04
N ALA A 691 -0.52 -40.81 -25.53
CA ALA A 691 0.80 -40.59 -24.98
C ALA A 691 1.79 -39.97 -25.97
N SER A 692 1.79 -40.46 -27.23
CA SER A 692 2.65 -39.94 -28.32
C SER A 692 2.27 -38.52 -28.69
N MET A 693 0.99 -38.23 -28.88
CA MET A 693 0.52 -36.88 -29.22
C MET A 693 0.86 -35.84 -28.11
N LEU A 694 0.75 -36.27 -26.83
CA LEU A 694 1.12 -35.43 -25.71
C LEU A 694 2.63 -35.21 -25.64
N GLU A 695 3.45 -36.18 -26.00
CA GLU A 695 4.92 -36.05 -26.04
C GLU A 695 5.38 -34.94 -26.95
N GLU A 696 4.74 -34.79 -28.14
CA GLU A 696 5.05 -33.73 -29.11
C GLU A 696 4.67 -32.31 -28.62
N SER A 697 3.85 -32.20 -27.60
CA SER A 697 3.35 -30.94 -27.06
C SER A 697 3.63 -30.72 -25.54
N ASP A 698 4.57 -31.48 -24.99
CA ASP A 698 4.87 -31.46 -23.54
C ASP A 698 5.77 -30.27 -23.18
N PRO A 699 5.29 -29.29 -22.38
CA PRO A 699 6.11 -28.17 -21.92
C PRO A 699 7.05 -28.61 -20.80
N ILE A 700 8.17 -27.92 -20.63
CA ILE A 700 9.16 -28.20 -19.58
C ILE A 700 8.59 -27.95 -18.18
N GLU A 701 7.72 -26.96 -18.04
CA GLU A 701 6.94 -26.69 -16.84
C GLU A 701 5.45 -26.55 -17.20
N SER A 702 4.56 -26.83 -16.26
CA SER A 702 3.12 -26.64 -16.48
C SER A 702 2.81 -25.18 -16.76
N PHE A 703 1.92 -24.89 -17.72
CA PHE A 703 1.44 -23.52 -17.99
C PHE A 703 0.74 -22.92 -16.77
N SER A 704 0.18 -23.72 -15.86
CA SER A 704 -0.44 -23.25 -14.64
C SER A 704 0.53 -22.58 -13.64
N THR A 705 1.84 -22.76 -13.81
CA THR A 705 2.87 -22.12 -12.94
C THR A 705 3.08 -20.64 -13.24
N ILE A 706 2.42 -20.09 -14.27
CA ILE A 706 2.58 -18.70 -14.72
C ILE A 706 1.34 -17.87 -14.35
N LEU A 707 0.21 -18.54 -14.10
CA LEU A 707 -1.02 -17.91 -13.63
C LEU A 707 -0.93 -17.66 -12.14
#